data_121a3aa13c5f6783057582640a9fd202
#
_entry.id   121a3aa13c5f6783057582640a9fd202
#
_cell.length_a   1.000
_cell.length_b   1.000
_cell.length_c   1.000
_cell.angle_alpha   90.00
_cell.angle_beta   90.00
_cell.angle_gamma   90.00
#
_symmetry.space_group_name_H-M   'P 1'
#
loop_
_entity.id
_entity.type
_entity.pdbx_description
1 polymer ?
#
loop_
_entity_poly.entity_id
_entity_poly.type
_entity_poly.pdbx_seq_one_letter_code
_entity_poly.pdbx_strand_id
1 'polypeptide(L)'
;MGSIAGAAMLVAGGTAQAVEFNFGETRVQVDTTVSIGAGMRTSSQDCANISSYNGGCAAGNGTDFGVNDDDGNVNTDQWDPYTMTLKATTDIDTRWRNFGAFVRVKAFYDYWVNEELGDHNNDYGQRPIVDASRGDQAQDYAGRSIDLLDAFVYGNFDVAGMPTTLRVGKQVINWGESLFIQGGISSYLPVDLSAIRTPGSELKEAYLPVPAVYGSIGLPGNVNVEAFWQFAWQKSELDGCGTYFATTDAACETGNYVMSGSEYGGAGVRIPRAEAEEGSDTGTFGVALKYYAENLGSGVDMGLYFTQQSLVVPIGTFSAGDFTTAVTPVVGPGVTTLAGYCGALGAATFGACLGTFPLGPGGPNAIALGLGAAAATKTYLTQYPEDVQTIGASFNTTIPVFGGSAFSGEMAFTPDMPFQISDIEINANDLDLVSGCEFVTGAPACSSSQAGAFYAPGQTIDGYDEYDVITAQLATISTLNPSSALPELINSDLMILVANVGFQYLPDLSDSANRLSAPRAGEFHPDFTANAILGDAACGPAGPGLCKAYYATSLSWGYRLAATADYNNVFGTSWTLTPVVQWAHDVSGYSAGPVGPGFVENKKTVSLGVNASYQQWRANVQYTNSFGNEYRNFSADKDFMTMTVSYAF
;
A
#
# COMPACT_ATOMS: atom_id res chain seq x y z
N MET A 1 -2.24 2.57 -3.90
CA MET A 1 -2.78 1.27 -3.44
C MET A 1 -4.25 1.41 -3.04
N GLY A 2 -5.12 1.76 -3.98
CA GLY A 2 -6.56 1.95 -3.76
C GLY A 2 -7.27 0.61 -3.92
N SER A 3 -7.50 -0.04 -2.85
CA SER A 3 -7.95 -1.41 -2.78
C SER A 3 -9.46 -1.58 -2.83
N ILE A 4 -9.88 -2.50 -3.64
CA ILE A 4 -11.25 -3.02 -3.72
C ILE A 4 -11.45 -4.23 -2.78
N ALA A 5 -10.47 -4.57 -1.97
CA ALA A 5 -10.54 -5.71 -1.07
C ALA A 5 -11.60 -5.60 0.04
N GLY A 6 -12.05 -4.38 0.37
CA GLY A 6 -12.99 -4.18 1.47
C GLY A 6 -14.43 -4.66 1.29
N ALA A 7 -14.86 -5.00 0.09
CA ALA A 7 -16.29 -5.28 -0.14
C ALA A 7 -16.67 -6.77 -0.19
N ALA A 8 -15.73 -7.69 -0.15
CA ALA A 8 -16.06 -9.09 0.09
C ALA A 8 -16.68 -9.33 1.49
N MET A 9 -16.66 -8.33 2.35
CA MET A 9 -17.04 -8.40 3.75
C MET A 9 -18.48 -8.03 4.08
N LEU A 10 -19.27 -7.57 3.13
CA LEU A 10 -20.69 -7.29 3.35
C LEU A 10 -21.56 -8.55 3.27
N VAL A 11 -20.98 -9.74 3.31
CA VAL A 11 -21.76 -10.97 3.36
C VAL A 11 -22.35 -11.12 4.77
N ALA A 12 -23.67 -10.95 4.87
CA ALA A 12 -24.44 -11.20 6.07
C ALA A 12 -24.04 -12.55 6.70
N GLY A 13 -23.66 -12.51 7.98
CA GLY A 13 -23.18 -13.67 8.71
C GLY A 13 -24.20 -14.81 8.75
N GLY A 14 -23.96 -15.82 7.94
CA GLY A 14 -24.50 -17.14 8.26
C GLY A 14 -23.84 -17.60 9.57
N THR A 15 -24.60 -18.07 10.53
CA THR A 15 -24.10 -18.57 11.82
C THR A 15 -23.24 -19.80 11.57
N ALA A 16 -21.90 -19.63 11.58
CA ALA A 16 -21.00 -20.74 11.81
C ALA A 16 -21.37 -21.34 13.17
N GLN A 17 -21.51 -22.66 13.27
CA GLN A 17 -21.72 -23.29 14.58
C GLN A 17 -20.35 -23.48 15.22
N ALA A 18 -19.96 -22.50 16.02
CA ALA A 18 -18.80 -22.63 16.89
C ALA A 18 -18.89 -23.87 17.77
N VAL A 19 -17.79 -24.58 17.93
CA VAL A 19 -17.70 -25.67 18.88
C VAL A 19 -17.54 -25.10 20.29
N GLU A 20 -18.53 -25.31 21.14
CA GLU A 20 -18.53 -24.80 22.51
C GLU A 20 -18.19 -25.90 23.52
N PHE A 21 -17.24 -25.62 24.39
CA PHE A 21 -16.86 -26.46 25.52
C PHE A 21 -17.12 -25.72 26.84
N ASN A 22 -17.77 -26.37 27.78
CA ASN A 22 -18.08 -25.82 29.11
C ASN A 22 -17.34 -26.61 30.19
N PHE A 23 -16.41 -25.96 30.90
CA PHE A 23 -15.64 -26.53 32.00
C PHE A 23 -15.96 -25.78 33.31
N GLY A 24 -17.04 -26.15 33.96
CA GLY A 24 -17.55 -25.43 35.14
C GLY A 24 -17.97 -24.01 34.80
N GLU A 25 -17.30 -23.01 35.38
CA GLU A 25 -17.56 -21.58 35.07
C GLU A 25 -16.81 -21.08 33.84
N THR A 26 -15.97 -21.90 33.21
CA THR A 26 -15.20 -21.54 32.04
C THR A 26 -15.89 -22.01 30.77
N ARG A 27 -16.14 -21.10 29.86
CA ARG A 27 -16.64 -21.35 28.50
C ARG A 27 -15.52 -21.17 27.50
N VAL A 28 -15.30 -22.12 26.62
CA VAL A 28 -14.37 -22.07 25.50
C VAL A 28 -15.16 -22.23 24.22
N GLN A 29 -15.03 -21.26 23.33
CA GLN A 29 -15.62 -21.26 22.00
C GLN A 29 -14.51 -21.36 20.97
N VAL A 30 -14.62 -22.27 20.01
CA VAL A 30 -13.67 -22.47 18.93
C VAL A 30 -14.40 -22.36 17.60
N ASP A 31 -13.99 -21.41 16.78
CA ASP A 31 -14.49 -21.16 15.44
C ASP A 31 -13.37 -21.38 14.43
N THR A 32 -13.55 -22.27 13.47
CA THR A 32 -12.55 -22.52 12.43
C THR A 32 -13.16 -22.33 11.05
N THR A 33 -12.49 -21.58 10.20
CA THR A 33 -12.80 -21.45 8.77
C THR A 33 -11.66 -22.04 7.96
N VAL A 34 -11.98 -22.98 7.08
CA VAL A 34 -11.06 -23.53 6.08
C VAL A 34 -11.49 -23.04 4.71
N SER A 35 -10.56 -22.55 3.91
CA SER A 35 -10.82 -22.04 2.56
C SER A 35 -9.80 -22.53 1.55
N ILE A 36 -10.29 -22.75 0.32
CA ILE A 36 -9.48 -22.99 -0.87
C ILE A 36 -9.78 -21.84 -1.82
N GLY A 37 -8.76 -21.19 -2.35
CA GLY A 37 -8.89 -20.08 -3.27
C GLY A 37 -7.93 -20.19 -4.45
N ALA A 38 -8.31 -19.57 -5.56
CA ALA A 38 -7.44 -19.39 -6.71
C ALA A 38 -7.67 -18.00 -7.33
N GLY A 39 -6.60 -17.40 -7.82
CA GLY A 39 -6.63 -16.17 -8.58
C GLY A 39 -5.86 -16.36 -9.88
N MET A 40 -6.37 -15.78 -10.97
CA MET A 40 -5.74 -15.85 -12.30
C MET A 40 -5.78 -14.49 -12.98
N ARG A 41 -4.72 -14.17 -13.71
CA ARG A 41 -4.67 -13.00 -14.59
C ARG A 41 -5.58 -13.22 -15.80
N THR A 42 -6.35 -12.21 -16.20
CA THR A 42 -7.28 -12.32 -17.34
C THR A 42 -6.92 -11.40 -18.51
N SER A 43 -6.12 -10.36 -18.28
CA SER A 43 -5.61 -9.45 -19.32
C SER A 43 -4.21 -9.84 -19.79
N SER A 44 -3.87 -9.54 -21.05
CA SER A 44 -2.49 -9.60 -21.52
C SER A 44 -1.67 -8.48 -20.88
N GLN A 45 -0.37 -8.71 -20.76
CA GLN A 45 0.58 -7.67 -20.36
C GLN A 45 0.61 -6.56 -21.42
N ASP A 46 0.65 -5.30 -20.96
CA ASP A 46 0.98 -4.18 -21.83
C ASP A 46 2.49 -3.93 -21.77
N CYS A 47 3.16 -3.92 -22.92
CA CYS A 47 4.60 -3.67 -22.98
C CYS A 47 4.98 -2.30 -22.40
N ALA A 48 4.04 -1.34 -22.34
CA ALA A 48 4.23 -0.05 -21.70
C ALA A 48 4.39 -0.15 -20.18
N ASN A 49 3.94 -1.24 -19.57
CA ASN A 49 4.03 -1.53 -18.14
C ASN A 49 5.18 -2.49 -17.81
N ILE A 50 6.12 -2.65 -18.73
CA ILE A 50 7.31 -3.50 -18.58
C ILE A 50 8.50 -2.68 -19.03
N SER A 51 9.60 -2.75 -18.29
CA SER A 51 10.83 -2.08 -18.63
C SER A 51 11.34 -2.51 -20.02
N SER A 52 11.85 -1.55 -20.80
CA SER A 52 12.51 -1.86 -22.06
C SER A 52 13.73 -2.78 -21.87
N TYR A 53 14.34 -2.77 -20.69
CA TYR A 53 15.39 -3.71 -20.31
C TYR A 53 14.88 -5.14 -20.10
N ASN A 54 13.62 -5.30 -19.72
CA ASN A 54 12.97 -6.60 -19.47
C ASN A 54 12.10 -7.07 -20.65
N GLY A 55 12.21 -6.43 -21.80
CA GLY A 55 11.50 -6.81 -23.03
C GLY A 55 10.23 -5.99 -23.30
N GLY A 56 9.98 -4.93 -22.54
CA GLY A 56 8.88 -4.00 -22.77
C GLY A 56 9.00 -3.20 -24.06
N CYS A 57 8.15 -2.19 -24.24
CA CYS A 57 8.20 -1.30 -25.39
C CYS A 57 9.56 -0.62 -25.49
N ALA A 58 10.02 -0.34 -26.73
CA ALA A 58 11.28 0.35 -26.94
C ALA A 58 11.26 1.74 -26.29
N ALA A 59 12.34 2.09 -25.60
CA ALA A 59 12.53 3.38 -24.97
C ALA A 59 12.27 4.53 -25.96
N GLY A 60 11.55 5.56 -25.53
CA GLY A 60 11.23 6.73 -26.35
C GLY A 60 9.76 6.92 -26.70
N ASN A 61 8.88 5.97 -26.39
CA ASN A 61 7.43 6.13 -26.54
C ASN A 61 6.76 6.72 -25.29
N GLY A 62 7.55 7.21 -24.32
CA GLY A 62 7.03 7.84 -23.11
C GLY A 62 6.41 6.88 -22.10
N THR A 63 6.70 5.60 -22.20
CA THR A 63 6.05 4.51 -21.45
C THR A 63 7.07 3.52 -20.89
N ASP A 64 8.32 3.94 -20.67
CA ASP A 64 9.35 3.04 -20.14
C ASP A 64 9.26 2.93 -18.62
N PHE A 65 9.05 1.73 -18.13
CA PHE A 65 8.98 1.37 -16.73
C PHE A 65 10.35 1.16 -16.11
N GLY A 66 10.45 1.42 -14.80
CA GLY A 66 11.60 1.01 -14.01
C GLY A 66 11.73 -0.51 -13.94
N VAL A 67 12.96 -0.99 -14.01
CA VAL A 67 13.27 -2.43 -13.85
C VAL A 67 12.94 -2.97 -12.46
N ASN A 68 12.73 -2.08 -11.48
CA ASN A 68 12.41 -2.45 -10.10
C ASN A 68 10.90 -2.44 -9.79
N ASP A 69 10.04 -2.28 -10.82
CA ASP A 69 8.60 -2.10 -10.61
C ASP A 69 7.74 -3.05 -11.47
N ASP A 70 8.34 -3.85 -12.34
CA ASP A 70 7.65 -4.64 -13.35
C ASP A 70 7.63 -6.16 -13.11
N ASP A 71 8.38 -6.69 -12.14
CA ASP A 71 8.51 -8.13 -11.86
C ASP A 71 7.17 -8.85 -11.75
N GLY A 72 6.24 -8.31 -10.96
CA GLY A 72 4.90 -8.90 -10.81
C GLY A 72 4.07 -8.89 -12.11
N ASN A 73 4.44 -8.04 -13.08
CA ASN A 73 3.81 -8.01 -14.40
C ASN A 73 4.48 -8.99 -15.35
N VAL A 74 5.82 -9.04 -15.36
CA VAL A 74 6.63 -9.94 -16.18
C VAL A 74 6.43 -11.40 -15.78
N ASN A 75 6.29 -11.69 -14.49
CA ASN A 75 6.23 -13.06 -13.96
C ASN A 75 4.88 -13.77 -14.13
N THR A 76 3.84 -13.09 -14.62
CA THR A 76 2.49 -13.67 -14.71
C THR A 76 1.88 -13.39 -16.08
N ASP A 77 1.73 -14.40 -16.92
CA ASP A 77 1.14 -14.28 -18.24
C ASP A 77 -0.39 -14.28 -18.22
N GLN A 78 -1.02 -13.92 -19.34
CA GLN A 78 -2.48 -13.98 -19.46
C GLN A 78 -2.97 -15.42 -19.26
N TRP A 79 -3.98 -15.60 -18.42
CA TRP A 79 -4.58 -16.88 -18.01
C TRP A 79 -3.74 -17.73 -17.07
N ASP A 80 -2.59 -17.23 -16.62
CA ASP A 80 -1.84 -17.89 -15.56
C ASP A 80 -2.50 -17.67 -14.21
N PRO A 81 -2.51 -18.66 -13.34
CA PRO A 81 -2.73 -18.42 -11.91
C PRO A 81 -1.64 -17.51 -11.37
N TYR A 82 -1.99 -16.65 -10.42
CA TYR A 82 -1.01 -15.93 -9.62
C TYR A 82 -1.03 -16.38 -8.16
N THR A 83 -2.03 -17.18 -7.78
CA THR A 83 -2.20 -17.71 -6.42
C THR A 83 -3.13 -18.94 -6.46
N MET A 84 -2.81 -19.96 -5.67
CA MET A 84 -3.65 -21.16 -5.43
C MET A 84 -3.52 -21.57 -3.97
N THR A 85 -4.46 -21.13 -3.13
CA THR A 85 -4.30 -21.14 -1.69
C THR A 85 -5.14 -22.21 -0.98
N LEU A 86 -4.57 -22.78 0.06
CA LEU A 86 -5.27 -23.49 1.12
C LEU A 86 -5.01 -22.75 2.43
N LYS A 87 -6.07 -22.36 3.13
CA LYS A 87 -5.98 -21.54 4.33
C LYS A 87 -6.91 -22.08 5.43
N ALA A 88 -6.48 -21.97 6.67
CA ALA A 88 -7.28 -22.23 7.85
C ALA A 88 -7.08 -21.13 8.88
N THR A 89 -8.18 -20.51 9.35
CA THR A 89 -8.17 -19.52 10.41
C THR A 89 -8.99 -20.03 11.56
N THR A 90 -8.41 -20.06 12.76
CA THR A 90 -9.04 -20.56 13.99
C THR A 90 -9.05 -19.48 15.05
N ASP A 91 -10.25 -19.15 15.55
CA ASP A 91 -10.50 -18.24 16.64
C ASP A 91 -10.85 -19.05 17.89
N ILE A 92 -10.20 -18.77 19.03
CA ILE A 92 -10.44 -19.40 20.34
C ILE A 92 -10.75 -18.30 21.34
N ASP A 93 -12.01 -18.24 21.81
CA ASP A 93 -12.45 -17.31 22.86
C ASP A 93 -12.72 -18.08 24.15
N THR A 94 -11.99 -17.77 25.20
CA THR A 94 -12.14 -18.38 26.54
C THR A 94 -12.62 -17.33 27.51
N ARG A 95 -13.71 -17.63 28.23
CA ARG A 95 -14.32 -16.75 29.23
C ARG A 95 -14.46 -17.45 30.58
N TRP A 96 -14.02 -16.74 31.60
CA TRP A 96 -14.17 -17.15 33.00
C TRP A 96 -14.55 -15.95 33.85
N ARG A 97 -15.79 -15.90 34.29
CA ARG A 97 -16.34 -14.75 35.05
C ARG A 97 -16.11 -13.42 34.29
N ASN A 98 -15.36 -12.51 34.91
CA ASN A 98 -15.04 -11.18 34.36
C ASN A 98 -13.82 -11.18 33.44
N PHE A 99 -13.10 -12.31 33.35
CA PHE A 99 -11.88 -12.42 32.54
C PHE A 99 -12.10 -13.25 31.29
N GLY A 100 -11.31 -13.00 30.30
CA GLY A 100 -11.24 -13.84 29.12
C GLY A 100 -9.87 -13.80 28.46
N ALA A 101 -9.72 -14.68 27.49
CA ALA A 101 -8.56 -14.73 26.61
C ALA A 101 -9.04 -15.02 25.18
N PHE A 102 -8.46 -14.33 24.23
CA PHE A 102 -8.73 -14.53 22.81
C PHE A 102 -7.45 -14.86 22.08
N VAL A 103 -7.49 -15.88 21.21
CA VAL A 103 -6.37 -16.30 20.37
C VAL A 103 -6.90 -16.53 18.96
N ARG A 104 -6.21 -15.97 17.95
CA ARG A 104 -6.43 -16.24 16.52
C ARG A 104 -5.16 -16.74 15.88
N VAL A 105 -5.26 -17.87 15.17
CA VAL A 105 -4.18 -18.48 14.41
C VAL A 105 -4.61 -18.61 12.95
N LYS A 106 -3.75 -18.20 12.03
CA LYS A 106 -3.89 -18.41 10.58
C LYS A 106 -2.80 -19.39 10.13
N ALA A 107 -3.18 -20.41 9.36
CA ALA A 107 -2.28 -21.28 8.63
C ALA A 107 -2.58 -21.12 7.14
N PHE A 108 -1.54 -20.95 6.32
CA PHE A 108 -1.64 -20.60 4.92
C PHE A 108 -0.61 -21.35 4.09
N TYR A 109 -1.01 -21.83 2.92
CA TYR A 109 -0.15 -22.42 1.91
C TYR A 109 -0.64 -22.04 0.52
N ASP A 110 0.23 -21.45 -0.30
CA ASP A 110 -0.02 -21.13 -1.70
C ASP A 110 0.80 -22.07 -2.60
N TYR A 111 0.10 -22.96 -3.28
CA TYR A 111 0.73 -23.93 -4.19
C TYR A 111 1.44 -23.24 -5.35
N TRP A 112 0.80 -22.22 -5.97
CA TRP A 112 1.39 -21.55 -7.12
C TRP A 112 2.68 -20.84 -6.78
N VAL A 113 2.68 -20.06 -5.71
CA VAL A 113 3.87 -19.32 -5.26
C VAL A 113 5.00 -20.29 -4.85
N ASN A 114 4.68 -21.40 -4.18
CA ASN A 114 5.71 -22.35 -3.73
C ASN A 114 6.32 -23.21 -4.82
N GLU A 115 5.51 -23.65 -5.80
CA GLU A 115 5.92 -24.71 -6.71
C GLU A 115 6.10 -24.23 -8.15
N GLU A 116 5.38 -23.18 -8.58
CA GLU A 116 5.32 -22.78 -9.98
C GLU A 116 5.95 -21.41 -10.26
N LEU A 117 5.91 -20.48 -9.29
CA LEU A 117 6.51 -19.17 -9.44
C LEU A 117 8.04 -19.31 -9.60
N GLY A 118 8.56 -18.94 -10.76
CA GLY A 118 9.99 -19.06 -11.08
C GLY A 118 10.38 -20.23 -11.98
N ASP A 119 9.50 -21.21 -12.24
CA ASP A 119 9.82 -22.39 -13.04
C ASP A 119 9.36 -22.33 -14.50
N HIS A 120 8.44 -21.42 -14.86
CA HIS A 120 7.97 -21.24 -16.23
C HIS A 120 8.69 -20.08 -16.95
N ASN A 121 8.74 -20.13 -18.28
CA ASN A 121 9.15 -19.00 -19.10
C ASN A 121 7.92 -18.12 -19.38
N ASN A 122 8.05 -16.81 -19.22
CA ASN A 122 7.02 -15.85 -19.59
C ASN A 122 6.90 -15.69 -21.12
N ASP A 123 5.86 -14.99 -21.59
CA ASP A 123 5.62 -14.73 -23.02
C ASP A 123 6.74 -13.93 -23.71
N TYR A 124 7.60 -13.25 -22.92
CA TYR A 124 8.80 -12.56 -23.42
C TYR A 124 10.00 -13.51 -23.61
N GLY A 125 9.81 -14.83 -23.39
CA GLY A 125 10.84 -15.86 -23.57
C GLY A 125 11.94 -15.81 -22.52
N GLN A 126 11.68 -15.16 -21.40
CA GLN A 126 12.61 -14.99 -20.30
C GLN A 126 12.11 -15.79 -19.09
N ARG A 127 13.02 -16.25 -18.24
CA ARG A 127 12.62 -16.84 -16.97
C ARG A 127 12.13 -15.72 -16.05
N PRO A 128 11.15 -16.02 -15.19
CA PRO A 128 10.72 -15.06 -14.18
C PRO A 128 11.91 -14.48 -13.44
N ILE A 129 11.82 -13.18 -13.13
CA ILE A 129 12.82 -12.50 -12.32
C ILE A 129 12.59 -12.90 -10.86
N VAL A 130 12.82 -14.16 -10.61
CA VAL A 130 12.96 -14.71 -9.28
C VAL A 130 14.40 -15.15 -9.25
N ASP A 131 15.31 -14.23 -8.98
CA ASP A 131 16.69 -14.60 -8.66
C ASP A 131 16.62 -15.69 -7.58
N ALA A 132 17.44 -16.72 -7.67
CA ALA A 132 17.44 -17.82 -6.70
C ALA A 132 17.54 -17.33 -5.24
N SER A 133 18.11 -16.16 -5.00
CA SER A 133 18.12 -15.50 -3.69
C SER A 133 16.83 -14.77 -3.33
N ARG A 134 16.03 -14.33 -4.32
CA ARG A 134 14.70 -13.70 -4.10
C ARG A 134 13.59 -14.74 -4.12
N GLY A 135 13.68 -15.75 -4.99
CA GLY A 135 12.67 -16.77 -5.18
C GLY A 135 12.39 -17.58 -3.93
N ASP A 136 13.43 -18.14 -3.34
CA ASP A 136 13.30 -18.94 -2.12
C ASP A 136 12.71 -18.11 -0.97
N GLN A 137 13.12 -16.85 -0.83
CA GLN A 137 12.60 -15.95 0.22
C GLN A 137 11.18 -15.49 -0.06
N ALA A 138 10.83 -15.18 -1.31
CA ALA A 138 9.46 -14.85 -1.70
C ALA A 138 8.53 -16.04 -1.50
N GLN A 139 8.97 -17.25 -1.81
CA GLN A 139 8.23 -18.50 -1.56
C GLN A 139 8.03 -18.74 -0.06
N ASP A 140 9.07 -18.58 0.75
CA ASP A 140 8.95 -18.75 2.20
C ASP A 140 8.02 -17.71 2.83
N TYR A 141 8.02 -16.47 2.33
CA TYR A 141 7.21 -15.38 2.86
C TYR A 141 5.77 -15.40 2.32
N ALA A 142 5.59 -15.38 1.00
CA ALA A 142 4.28 -15.27 0.36
C ALA A 142 3.62 -16.63 0.07
N GLY A 143 4.38 -17.73 0.15
CA GLY A 143 3.91 -19.06 -0.21
C GLY A 143 3.37 -19.86 0.97
N ARG A 144 3.83 -19.64 2.20
CA ARG A 144 3.38 -20.42 3.37
C ARG A 144 3.64 -19.70 4.68
N SER A 145 2.69 -19.82 5.61
CA SER A 145 2.86 -19.28 6.96
C SER A 145 2.00 -20.01 7.99
N ILE A 146 2.40 -19.88 9.25
CA ILE A 146 1.55 -20.13 10.43
C ILE A 146 1.71 -18.92 11.33
N ASP A 147 0.69 -18.08 11.37
CA ASP A 147 0.73 -16.78 12.03
C ASP A 147 -0.14 -16.77 13.28
N LEU A 148 0.44 -16.33 14.39
CA LEU A 148 -0.32 -15.93 15.56
C LEU A 148 -0.78 -14.49 15.36
N LEU A 149 -2.02 -14.29 14.96
CA LEU A 149 -2.63 -12.99 14.79
C LEU A 149 -2.95 -12.40 16.17
N ASP A 150 -4.19 -12.47 16.62
CA ASP A 150 -4.56 -11.99 17.96
C ASP A 150 -4.14 -12.96 19.06
N ALA A 151 -3.64 -12.42 20.17
CA ALA A 151 -3.35 -13.18 21.39
C ALA A 151 -3.36 -12.22 22.60
N PHE A 152 -4.51 -12.08 23.26
CA PHE A 152 -4.64 -11.18 24.40
C PHE A 152 -5.53 -11.74 25.49
N VAL A 153 -5.32 -11.23 26.70
CA VAL A 153 -6.21 -11.43 27.84
C VAL A 153 -6.99 -10.15 28.12
N TYR A 154 -8.20 -10.29 28.63
CA TYR A 154 -9.02 -9.14 28.98
C TYR A 154 -9.78 -9.34 30.28
N GLY A 155 -10.13 -8.22 30.90
CA GLY A 155 -10.98 -8.18 32.09
C GLY A 155 -12.02 -7.07 31.99
N ASN A 156 -13.26 -7.38 32.37
CA ASN A 156 -14.36 -6.42 32.45
C ASN A 156 -14.71 -6.18 33.91
N PHE A 157 -14.69 -4.92 34.33
CA PHE A 157 -14.85 -4.51 35.71
C PHE A 157 -15.94 -3.45 35.85
N ASP A 158 -16.46 -3.30 37.02
CA ASP A 158 -17.23 -2.13 37.43
C ASP A 158 -16.39 -1.32 38.45
N VAL A 159 -15.95 -0.14 38.04
CA VAL A 159 -15.16 0.76 38.91
C VAL A 159 -16.06 1.90 39.36
N ALA A 160 -16.58 1.84 40.55
CA ALA A 160 -17.49 2.85 41.11
C ALA A 160 -18.76 3.12 40.27
N GLY A 161 -19.32 2.09 39.66
CA GLY A 161 -20.50 2.18 38.78
C GLY A 161 -20.17 2.52 37.33
N MET A 162 -18.86 2.57 36.97
CA MET A 162 -18.38 2.84 35.62
C MET A 162 -17.87 1.56 34.98
N PRO A 163 -18.48 1.11 33.88
CA PRO A 163 -18.02 -0.07 33.14
C PRO A 163 -16.62 0.18 32.59
N THR A 164 -15.70 -0.72 32.89
CA THR A 164 -14.28 -0.58 32.57
C THR A 164 -13.78 -1.87 31.94
N THR A 165 -13.07 -1.77 30.81
CA THR A 165 -12.42 -2.91 30.17
C THR A 165 -10.91 -2.66 30.11
N LEU A 166 -10.14 -3.71 30.38
CA LEU A 166 -8.69 -3.74 30.17
C LEU A 166 -8.32 -4.92 29.30
N ARG A 167 -7.49 -4.70 28.27
CA ARG A 167 -6.93 -5.75 27.40
C ARG A 167 -5.42 -5.63 27.34
N VAL A 168 -4.71 -6.77 27.36
CA VAL A 168 -3.24 -6.83 27.29
C VAL A 168 -2.83 -7.97 26.39
N GLY A 169 -1.97 -7.70 25.42
CA GLY A 169 -1.44 -8.68 24.48
C GLY A 169 -1.49 -8.20 23.04
N LYS A 170 -1.31 -9.12 22.11
CA LYS A 170 -1.31 -8.87 20.66
C LYS A 170 -2.77 -8.70 20.18
N GLN A 171 -3.16 -7.51 19.74
CA GLN A 171 -4.54 -7.15 19.44
C GLN A 171 -4.63 -6.04 18.39
N VAL A 172 -5.72 -6.02 17.63
CA VAL A 172 -6.10 -4.90 16.75
C VAL A 172 -6.89 -3.87 17.57
N ILE A 173 -6.46 -2.62 17.53
CA ILE A 173 -7.16 -1.47 18.13
C ILE A 173 -7.47 -0.53 16.97
N ASN A 174 -8.73 -0.49 16.52
CA ASN A 174 -9.15 0.31 15.39
C ASN A 174 -10.08 1.43 15.84
N TRP A 175 -9.72 2.67 15.52
CA TRP A 175 -10.49 3.88 15.78
C TRP A 175 -10.88 4.56 14.47
N GLY A 176 -11.91 5.42 14.54
CA GLY A 176 -12.42 6.13 13.38
C GLY A 176 -13.55 5.40 12.66
N GLU A 177 -13.99 5.97 11.54
CA GLU A 177 -15.14 5.54 10.74
C GLU A 177 -14.76 5.25 9.28
N SER A 178 -13.47 4.98 9.01
CA SER A 178 -13.01 4.71 7.64
C SER A 178 -13.52 3.36 7.14
N LEU A 179 -13.94 3.31 5.86
CA LEU A 179 -14.44 2.08 5.22
C LEU A 179 -13.47 1.55 4.14
N PHE A 180 -13.41 2.24 3.00
CA PHE A 180 -12.65 1.79 1.83
C PHE A 180 -11.45 2.67 1.50
N ILE A 181 -11.39 3.86 2.09
CA ILE A 181 -10.34 4.84 1.83
C ILE A 181 -9.40 4.84 3.03
N GLN A 182 -8.15 4.49 2.79
CA GLN A 182 -7.13 4.37 3.83
C GLN A 182 -6.58 5.73 4.29
N GLY A 183 -5.93 5.74 5.43
CA GLY A 183 -5.37 6.93 6.07
C GLY A 183 -6.27 7.49 7.17
N GLY A 184 -5.93 8.66 7.70
CA GLY A 184 -6.71 9.31 8.75
C GLY A 184 -6.40 8.78 10.15
N ILE A 185 -7.43 8.64 10.98
CA ILE A 185 -7.31 8.33 12.42
C ILE A 185 -6.61 6.99 12.66
N SER A 186 -6.86 5.99 11.81
CA SER A 186 -6.33 4.63 11.97
C SER A 186 -5.00 4.37 11.24
N SER A 187 -4.29 5.42 10.82
CA SER A 187 -3.01 5.30 10.09
C SER A 187 -1.89 4.58 10.86
N TYR A 188 -2.04 4.41 12.17
CA TYR A 188 -1.11 3.66 13.04
C TYR A 188 -1.29 2.14 12.97
N LEU A 189 -2.32 1.64 12.30
CA LEU A 189 -2.56 0.20 12.19
C LEU A 189 -1.72 -0.41 11.07
N PRO A 190 -0.85 -1.36 11.37
CA PRO A 190 -0.17 -2.12 10.34
C PRO A 190 -1.15 -3.07 9.64
N VAL A 191 -0.93 -3.26 8.34
CA VAL A 191 -1.76 -4.11 7.49
C VAL A 191 -0.90 -5.13 6.74
N ASP A 192 -1.46 -6.30 6.50
CA ASP A 192 -0.93 -7.30 5.59
C ASP A 192 -1.58 -7.11 4.21
N LEU A 193 -0.85 -6.49 3.26
CA LEU A 193 -1.34 -6.23 1.91
C LEU A 193 -1.49 -7.52 1.10
N SER A 194 -0.63 -8.49 1.34
CA SER A 194 -0.68 -9.79 0.69
C SER A 194 -1.95 -10.56 1.10
N ALA A 195 -2.29 -10.53 2.41
CA ALA A 195 -3.53 -11.13 2.91
C ALA A 195 -4.78 -10.47 2.30
N ILE A 196 -4.81 -9.14 2.17
CA ILE A 196 -5.95 -8.42 1.56
C ILE A 196 -6.23 -8.93 0.13
N ARG A 197 -5.20 -9.29 -0.62
CA ARG A 197 -5.26 -9.71 -2.03
C ARG A 197 -5.47 -11.20 -2.23
N THR A 198 -5.27 -11.99 -1.17
CA THR A 198 -5.46 -13.44 -1.20
C THR A 198 -6.95 -13.79 -1.34
N PRO A 199 -7.34 -14.65 -2.30
CA PRO A 199 -8.72 -15.08 -2.45
C PRO A 199 -9.31 -15.67 -1.16
N GLY A 200 -10.49 -15.20 -0.76
CA GLY A 200 -11.17 -15.68 0.45
C GLY A 200 -10.60 -15.16 1.76
N SER A 201 -9.80 -14.09 1.74
CA SER A 201 -9.36 -13.44 2.98
C SER A 201 -10.46 -12.62 3.62
N GLU A 202 -10.45 -12.59 4.94
CA GLU A 202 -11.35 -11.77 5.76
C GLU A 202 -10.58 -10.54 6.30
N LEU A 203 -11.28 -9.45 6.62
CA LEU A 203 -10.64 -8.21 7.15
C LEU A 203 -9.84 -8.48 8.43
N LYS A 204 -10.31 -9.40 9.26
CA LYS A 204 -9.61 -9.81 10.47
C LYS A 204 -8.22 -10.44 10.23
N GLU A 205 -7.91 -10.79 8.99
CA GLU A 205 -6.60 -11.31 8.57
C GLU A 205 -5.71 -10.22 7.97
N ALA A 206 -6.32 -9.12 7.55
CA ALA A 206 -5.66 -7.99 6.91
C ALA A 206 -5.03 -7.02 7.91
N TYR A 207 -5.68 -6.78 9.04
CA TYR A 207 -5.10 -5.96 10.10
C TYR A 207 -4.13 -6.80 10.93
N LEU A 208 -2.90 -6.33 11.06
CA LEU A 208 -1.88 -6.98 11.88
C LEU A 208 -2.04 -6.55 13.35
N PRO A 209 -2.33 -7.49 14.26
CA PRO A 209 -2.44 -7.18 15.67
C PRO A 209 -1.07 -6.79 16.26
N VAL A 210 -1.06 -5.78 17.13
CA VAL A 210 0.14 -5.26 17.78
C VAL A 210 0.15 -5.55 19.27
N PRO A 211 1.31 -5.83 19.89
CA PRO A 211 1.43 -5.96 21.34
C PRO A 211 1.13 -4.64 22.04
N ALA A 212 0.02 -4.59 22.78
CA ALA A 212 -0.48 -3.37 23.39
C ALA A 212 -1.22 -3.62 24.71
N VAL A 213 -1.28 -2.56 25.52
CA VAL A 213 -2.24 -2.40 26.60
C VAL A 213 -3.33 -1.46 26.10
N TYR A 214 -4.58 -1.87 26.23
CA TYR A 214 -5.75 -1.06 25.92
C TYR A 214 -6.69 -1.00 27.11
N GLY A 215 -7.22 0.18 27.41
CA GLY A 215 -8.20 0.40 28.44
C GLY A 215 -9.35 1.26 27.95
N SER A 216 -10.58 0.98 28.43
CA SER A 216 -11.75 1.84 28.24
C SER A 216 -12.54 2.01 29.53
N ILE A 217 -13.13 3.18 29.74
CA ILE A 217 -13.99 3.48 30.87
C ILE A 217 -15.21 4.30 30.43
N GLY A 218 -16.41 3.79 30.74
CA GLY A 218 -17.66 4.51 30.51
C GLY A 218 -17.95 5.47 31.66
N LEU A 219 -18.00 6.76 31.37
CA LEU A 219 -18.30 7.83 32.34
C LEU A 219 -19.79 8.19 32.31
N PRO A 220 -20.34 8.80 33.40
CA PRO A 220 -21.69 9.35 33.39
C PRO A 220 -21.91 10.34 32.25
N GLY A 221 -23.12 10.37 31.67
CA GLY A 221 -23.47 11.32 30.59
C GLY A 221 -23.10 10.83 29.19
N ASN A 222 -23.08 9.51 28.97
CA ASN A 222 -22.81 8.88 27.67
C ASN A 222 -21.41 9.19 27.10
N VAL A 223 -20.45 9.39 27.97
CA VAL A 223 -19.05 9.61 27.62
C VAL A 223 -18.27 8.33 27.82
N ASN A 224 -17.42 7.96 26.87
CA ASN A 224 -16.44 6.88 26.99
C ASN A 224 -15.03 7.41 26.71
N VAL A 225 -14.08 7.02 27.55
CA VAL A 225 -12.66 7.32 27.37
C VAL A 225 -11.93 6.02 27.09
N GLU A 226 -11.14 6.03 26.03
CA GLU A 226 -10.30 4.91 25.64
C GLU A 226 -8.84 5.36 25.55
N ALA A 227 -7.92 4.46 25.87
CA ALA A 227 -6.50 4.70 25.67
C ALA A 227 -5.79 3.40 25.33
N PHE A 228 -4.73 3.51 24.54
CA PHE A 228 -3.82 2.40 24.30
C PHE A 228 -2.37 2.85 24.31
N TRP A 229 -1.50 1.89 24.55
CA TRP A 229 -0.04 2.03 24.44
C TRP A 229 0.54 0.72 23.89
N GLN A 230 1.31 0.82 22.81
CA GLN A 230 2.04 -0.31 22.22
C GLN A 230 3.39 -0.46 22.94
N PHE A 231 3.79 -1.69 23.17
CA PHE A 231 5.08 -2.02 23.78
C PHE A 231 5.99 -2.85 22.86
N ALA A 232 5.56 -3.06 21.62
CA ALA A 232 6.39 -3.50 20.51
C ALA A 232 5.82 -2.94 19.21
N TRP A 233 6.68 -2.36 18.38
CA TRP A 233 6.31 -1.85 17.07
C TRP A 233 6.22 -3.00 16.07
N GLN A 234 5.37 -2.82 15.04
CA GLN A 234 5.24 -3.73 13.92
C GLN A 234 4.97 -2.94 12.64
N LYS A 235 5.71 -3.25 11.58
CA LYS A 235 5.47 -2.69 10.24
C LYS A 235 4.29 -3.37 9.56
N SER A 236 3.74 -2.72 8.54
CA SER A 236 2.86 -3.36 7.55
C SER A 236 3.64 -4.37 6.72
N GLU A 237 3.02 -5.47 6.38
CA GLU A 237 3.55 -6.48 5.50
C GLU A 237 3.14 -6.16 4.06
N LEU A 238 4.12 -6.02 3.17
CA LEU A 238 3.94 -5.72 1.76
C LEU A 238 3.90 -7.02 0.95
N ASP A 239 3.64 -6.92 -0.36
CA ASP A 239 3.67 -8.08 -1.23
C ASP A 239 5.10 -8.66 -1.32
N GLY A 240 5.21 -9.98 -1.43
CA GLY A 240 6.49 -10.63 -1.71
C GLY A 240 7.04 -10.22 -3.08
N CYS A 241 8.36 -10.05 -3.18
CA CYS A 241 9.00 -9.65 -4.43
C CYS A 241 8.66 -10.61 -5.58
N GLY A 242 8.40 -10.08 -6.75
CA GLY A 242 8.07 -10.85 -7.95
C GLY A 242 6.67 -11.48 -7.96
N THR A 243 5.86 -11.34 -6.89
CA THR A 243 4.46 -11.79 -6.90
C THR A 243 3.59 -10.83 -7.72
N TYR A 244 2.45 -11.29 -8.20
CA TYR A 244 1.59 -10.57 -9.16
C TYR A 244 1.25 -9.13 -8.78
N PHE A 245 1.04 -8.86 -7.50
CA PHE A 245 0.68 -7.53 -7.02
C PHE A 245 1.88 -6.72 -6.51
N ALA A 246 3.07 -7.28 -6.47
CA ALA A 246 4.28 -6.52 -6.15
C ALA A 246 4.46 -5.40 -7.19
N THR A 247 4.70 -4.18 -6.71
CA THR A 247 4.82 -2.98 -7.53
C THR A 247 6.15 -2.26 -7.34
N THR A 248 7.05 -2.83 -6.54
CA THR A 248 8.40 -2.29 -6.33
C THR A 248 9.29 -3.32 -5.65
N ASP A 249 10.52 -3.43 -6.11
CA ASP A 249 11.54 -4.28 -5.50
C ASP A 249 12.18 -3.62 -4.28
N ALA A 250 12.13 -2.30 -4.22
CA ALA A 250 12.73 -1.55 -3.14
C ALA A 250 12.01 -1.76 -1.80
N ALA A 251 10.69 -1.90 -1.82
CA ALA A 251 9.87 -2.02 -0.62
C ALA A 251 9.19 -3.38 -0.45
N CYS A 252 9.28 -4.28 -1.45
CA CYS A 252 8.71 -5.61 -1.32
C CYS A 252 9.35 -6.40 -0.16
N GLU A 253 8.59 -7.28 0.42
CA GLU A 253 9.14 -8.19 1.42
C GLU A 253 10.15 -9.15 0.75
N THR A 254 11.24 -9.41 1.44
CA THR A 254 12.35 -10.25 0.95
C THR A 254 13.26 -9.62 -0.13
N GLY A 255 13.04 -8.36 -0.52
CA GLY A 255 13.95 -7.65 -1.42
C GLY A 255 15.35 -7.49 -0.84
N ASN A 256 16.38 -7.94 -1.57
CA ASN A 256 17.78 -7.88 -1.13
C ASN A 256 18.59 -6.84 -1.90
N TYR A 257 18.11 -6.42 -3.06
CA TYR A 257 18.75 -5.43 -3.92
C TYR A 257 17.71 -4.76 -4.83
N VAL A 258 18.07 -3.59 -5.33
CA VAL A 258 17.42 -2.96 -6.48
C VAL A 258 18.43 -2.90 -7.63
N MET A 259 17.93 -2.84 -8.86
CA MET A 259 18.77 -2.79 -10.05
C MET A 259 18.95 -1.36 -10.55
N SER A 260 20.17 -1.07 -11.00
CA SER A 260 20.45 0.07 -11.85
C SER A 260 20.85 -0.47 -13.23
N GLY A 261 19.96 -0.36 -14.23
CA GLY A 261 20.13 -0.94 -15.56
C GLY A 261 19.46 -2.32 -15.69
N SER A 262 19.81 -3.07 -16.74
CA SER A 262 19.15 -4.34 -17.10
C SER A 262 19.31 -5.44 -16.05
N GLU A 263 18.24 -6.13 -15.71
CA GLU A 263 18.26 -7.34 -14.88
C GLU A 263 18.73 -8.57 -15.66
N TYR A 264 18.43 -8.61 -16.93
CA TYR A 264 18.83 -9.70 -17.82
C TYR A 264 20.16 -9.40 -18.52
N GLY A 265 20.94 -10.42 -18.74
CA GLY A 265 22.18 -10.31 -19.52
C GLY A 265 23.39 -9.71 -18.79
N GLY A 266 23.29 -9.41 -17.48
CA GLY A 266 24.45 -9.04 -16.65
C GLY A 266 25.01 -7.63 -16.89
N ALA A 267 24.25 -6.72 -17.51
CA ALA A 267 24.67 -5.35 -17.78
C ALA A 267 24.26 -4.35 -16.67
N GLY A 268 23.38 -4.73 -15.77
CA GLY A 268 22.94 -3.89 -14.65
C GLY A 268 23.81 -4.02 -13.41
N VAL A 269 23.71 -3.06 -12.52
CA VAL A 269 24.41 -3.00 -11.23
C VAL A 269 23.39 -3.27 -10.12
N ARG A 270 23.69 -4.20 -9.23
CA ARG A 270 22.89 -4.47 -8.04
C ARG A 270 23.26 -3.50 -6.93
N ILE A 271 22.28 -2.79 -6.42
CA ILE A 271 22.41 -1.95 -5.23
C ILE A 271 21.84 -2.74 -4.05
N PRO A 272 22.68 -3.21 -3.13
CA PRO A 272 22.23 -4.08 -2.05
C PRO A 272 21.38 -3.33 -1.03
N ARG A 273 20.46 -4.05 -0.38
CA ARG A 273 19.66 -3.54 0.73
C ARG A 273 20.51 -3.50 2.01
N ALA A 274 20.50 -2.35 2.68
CA ALA A 274 21.03 -2.21 4.04
C ALA A 274 19.95 -2.53 5.08
N GLU A 275 20.34 -2.56 6.36
CA GLU A 275 19.42 -2.71 7.49
C GLU A 275 18.42 -1.53 7.50
N ALA A 276 17.14 -1.83 7.78
CA ALA A 276 16.10 -0.83 7.86
C ALA A 276 16.26 0.04 9.12
N GLU A 277 15.89 1.30 9.02
CA GLU A 277 15.70 2.16 10.20
C GLU A 277 14.27 1.94 10.73
N GLU A 278 14.13 1.01 11.68
CA GLU A 278 12.84 0.58 12.22
C GLU A 278 12.26 1.60 13.19
N GLY A 279 10.92 1.60 13.33
CA GLY A 279 10.21 2.46 14.27
C GLY A 279 10.39 2.03 15.73
N SER A 280 10.11 2.95 16.66
CA SER A 280 10.25 2.72 18.10
C SER A 280 9.20 1.75 18.65
N ASP A 281 9.63 0.76 19.42
CA ASP A 281 8.75 -0.21 20.10
C ASP A 281 7.71 0.43 21.02
N THR A 282 8.05 1.55 21.63
CA THR A 282 7.22 2.18 22.68
C THR A 282 6.67 3.54 22.28
N GLY A 283 6.96 4.00 21.05
CA GLY A 283 6.58 5.34 20.55
C GLY A 283 5.10 5.47 20.16
N THR A 284 4.35 4.38 20.08
CA THR A 284 2.96 4.42 19.61
C THR A 284 1.97 4.33 20.76
N PHE A 285 1.13 5.35 20.90
CA PHE A 285 0.02 5.41 21.87
C PHE A 285 -1.10 6.31 21.38
N GLY A 286 -2.26 6.20 22.01
CA GLY A 286 -3.38 7.05 21.68
C GLY A 286 -4.41 7.18 22.81
N VAL A 287 -5.23 8.24 22.71
CA VAL A 287 -6.37 8.51 23.58
C VAL A 287 -7.57 8.90 22.72
N ALA A 288 -8.74 8.36 23.06
CA ALA A 288 -10.01 8.69 22.43
C ALA A 288 -11.04 9.14 23.47
N LEU A 289 -11.78 10.18 23.14
CA LEU A 289 -12.97 10.62 23.86
C LEU A 289 -14.19 10.42 22.97
N LYS A 290 -15.10 9.54 23.36
CA LYS A 290 -16.33 9.24 22.61
C LYS A 290 -17.54 9.74 23.38
N TYR A 291 -18.51 10.33 22.68
CA TYR A 291 -19.72 10.87 23.26
C TYR A 291 -20.94 10.50 22.39
N TYR A 292 -21.95 9.91 23.01
CA TYR A 292 -23.22 9.65 22.36
C TYR A 292 -24.26 10.73 22.67
N ALA A 293 -24.59 11.53 21.66
CA ALA A 293 -25.58 12.61 21.74
C ALA A 293 -27.00 12.09 21.43
N GLU A 294 -27.72 11.61 22.43
CA GLU A 294 -29.06 11.00 22.29
C GLU A 294 -30.10 11.94 21.65
N ASN A 295 -30.01 13.23 21.93
CA ASN A 295 -31.00 14.22 21.53
C ASN A 295 -30.68 14.91 20.20
N LEU A 296 -29.64 14.51 19.51
CA LEU A 296 -29.23 15.08 18.22
C LEU A 296 -29.70 14.15 17.08
N GLY A 297 -30.72 14.56 16.32
CA GLY A 297 -31.27 13.76 15.23
C GLY A 297 -31.81 12.39 15.68
N SER A 298 -31.27 11.32 15.13
CA SER A 298 -31.57 9.93 15.51
C SER A 298 -30.61 9.36 16.56
N GLY A 299 -29.85 10.23 17.21
CA GLY A 299 -28.65 9.91 18.00
C GLY A 299 -27.38 10.03 17.14
N VAL A 300 -26.35 10.60 17.71
CA VAL A 300 -25.04 10.75 17.04
C VAL A 300 -23.93 10.28 17.96
N ASP A 301 -23.18 9.28 17.52
CA ASP A 301 -21.89 8.94 18.11
C ASP A 301 -20.84 9.90 17.58
N MET A 302 -20.07 10.50 18.47
CA MET A 302 -18.97 11.42 18.15
C MET A 302 -17.70 10.96 18.83
N GLY A 303 -16.58 11.07 18.13
CA GLY A 303 -15.25 10.73 18.63
C GLY A 303 -14.26 11.87 18.44
N LEU A 304 -13.40 12.08 19.41
CA LEU A 304 -12.19 12.89 19.30
C LEU A 304 -11.00 12.01 19.65
N TYR A 305 -9.94 12.09 18.84
CA TYR A 305 -8.81 11.18 18.90
C TYR A 305 -7.49 11.94 18.88
N PHE A 306 -6.54 11.43 19.62
CA PHE A 306 -5.14 11.79 19.50
C PHE A 306 -4.32 10.51 19.45
N THR A 307 -3.41 10.43 18.47
CA THR A 307 -2.44 9.35 18.38
C THR A 307 -1.04 9.92 18.14
N GLN A 308 -0.04 9.25 18.69
CA GLN A 308 1.36 9.39 18.30
C GLN A 308 1.84 8.02 17.85
N GLN A 309 2.64 7.97 16.77
CA GLN A 309 3.07 6.70 16.16
C GLN A 309 4.42 6.82 15.47
N SER A 310 5.11 5.69 15.30
CA SER A 310 6.08 5.52 14.23
C SER A 310 5.33 5.06 12.97
N LEU A 311 5.76 5.47 11.77
CA LEU A 311 5.14 5.01 10.54
C LEU A 311 5.20 3.48 10.47
N VAL A 312 4.15 2.88 9.93
CA VAL A 312 4.05 1.42 9.73
C VAL A 312 4.27 1.00 8.28
N VAL A 313 4.39 1.97 7.38
CA VAL A 313 4.67 1.76 5.95
C VAL A 313 6.04 2.36 5.65
N PRO A 314 6.91 1.66 4.92
CA PRO A 314 8.28 2.10 4.69
C PRO A 314 8.37 3.31 3.75
N ILE A 315 9.36 4.14 3.99
CA ILE A 315 9.88 5.15 3.08
C ILE A 315 11.20 4.62 2.53
N GLY A 316 11.34 4.60 1.21
CA GLY A 316 12.58 4.15 0.55
C GLY A 316 13.62 5.26 0.47
N THR A 317 14.89 4.92 0.72
CA THR A 317 16.00 5.84 0.56
C THR A 317 17.30 5.11 0.21
N PHE A 318 18.37 5.90 0.02
CA PHE A 318 19.71 5.40 -0.27
C PHE A 318 20.73 5.94 0.73
N SER A 319 21.81 5.16 0.94
CA SER A 319 23.06 5.71 1.46
C SER A 319 23.86 6.32 0.34
N ALA A 320 24.55 7.42 0.60
CA ALA A 320 25.43 8.04 -0.37
C ALA A 320 26.56 7.10 -0.82
N GLY A 321 26.79 7.03 -2.13
CA GLY A 321 27.85 6.24 -2.72
C GLY A 321 29.22 6.91 -2.59
N ASP A 322 30.30 6.15 -2.78
CA ASP A 322 31.66 6.70 -2.90
C ASP A 322 32.04 6.93 -4.35
N PHE A 323 31.57 8.04 -4.91
CA PHE A 323 31.85 8.43 -6.28
C PHE A 323 33.35 8.54 -6.56
N THR A 324 34.14 9.03 -5.60
CA THR A 324 35.59 9.21 -5.74
C THR A 324 36.29 7.87 -5.95
N THR A 325 36.00 6.89 -5.10
CA THR A 325 36.54 5.54 -5.26
C THR A 325 36.08 4.88 -6.55
N ALA A 326 34.81 5.07 -6.93
CA ALA A 326 34.24 4.49 -8.11
C ALA A 326 34.87 5.00 -9.43
N VAL A 327 35.18 6.29 -9.54
CA VAL A 327 35.71 6.89 -10.80
C VAL A 327 37.23 6.95 -10.86
N THR A 328 37.93 6.83 -9.74
CA THR A 328 39.43 6.89 -9.68
C THR A 328 40.12 5.94 -10.68
N PRO A 329 39.67 4.68 -10.88
CA PRO A 329 40.27 3.78 -11.87
C PRO A 329 40.21 4.31 -13.33
N VAL A 330 39.23 5.18 -13.63
CA VAL A 330 38.97 5.67 -14.98
C VAL A 330 39.69 7.00 -15.25
N VAL A 331 39.61 7.94 -14.32
CA VAL A 331 40.08 9.33 -14.54
C VAL A 331 41.21 9.77 -13.59
N GLY A 332 41.62 8.90 -12.68
CA GLY A 332 42.66 9.20 -11.68
C GLY A 332 42.13 9.83 -10.40
N PRO A 333 43.01 9.99 -9.39
CA PRO A 333 42.62 10.47 -8.07
C PRO A 333 42.27 11.97 -8.09
N GLY A 334 41.37 12.36 -7.17
CA GLY A 334 41.03 13.78 -6.93
C GLY A 334 39.80 14.28 -7.70
N VAL A 335 39.10 13.41 -8.43
CA VAL A 335 37.81 13.72 -9.05
C VAL A 335 36.71 13.30 -8.06
N THR A 336 36.00 14.27 -7.52
CA THR A 336 34.98 14.06 -6.48
C THR A 336 33.55 14.35 -6.95
N THR A 337 33.40 14.86 -8.18
CA THR A 337 32.12 15.27 -8.75
C THR A 337 31.94 14.76 -10.16
N LEU A 338 30.71 14.58 -10.63
CA LEU A 338 30.42 14.20 -12.00
C LEU A 338 30.91 15.27 -13.01
N ALA A 339 30.81 16.54 -12.65
CA ALA A 339 31.38 17.63 -13.49
C ALA A 339 32.92 17.54 -13.62
N GLY A 340 33.61 17.23 -12.51
CA GLY A 340 35.05 16.95 -12.52
C GLY A 340 35.41 15.73 -13.36
N TYR A 341 34.61 14.68 -13.32
CA TYR A 341 34.73 13.47 -14.12
C TYR A 341 34.60 13.79 -15.62
N CYS A 342 33.57 14.52 -15.99
CA CYS A 342 33.39 14.99 -17.37
C CYS A 342 34.57 15.89 -17.87
N GLY A 343 35.04 16.77 -16.99
CA GLY A 343 36.23 17.61 -17.30
C GLY A 343 37.51 16.78 -17.49
N ALA A 344 37.75 15.79 -16.67
CA ALA A 344 38.87 14.87 -16.76
C ALA A 344 38.85 14.03 -18.05
N LEU A 345 37.66 13.69 -18.54
CA LEU A 345 37.45 13.04 -19.84
C LEU A 345 37.58 14.00 -21.03
N GLY A 346 37.85 15.30 -20.81
CA GLY A 346 38.04 16.29 -21.85
C GLY A 346 36.75 16.80 -22.51
N ALA A 347 35.60 16.67 -21.83
CA ALA A 347 34.34 17.22 -22.31
C ALA A 347 34.37 18.74 -22.31
N ALA A 348 34.04 19.37 -23.46
CA ALA A 348 34.07 20.83 -23.61
C ALA A 348 32.98 21.53 -22.78
N THR A 349 31.91 20.84 -22.48
CA THR A 349 30.81 21.27 -21.60
C THR A 349 30.20 20.06 -20.91
N PHE A 350 29.54 20.26 -19.75
CA PHE A 350 28.83 19.22 -19.06
C PHE A 350 27.70 18.60 -19.91
N GLY A 351 26.97 19.41 -20.66
CA GLY A 351 25.96 18.93 -21.60
C GLY A 351 26.56 18.10 -22.76
N ALA A 352 27.80 18.38 -23.20
CA ALA A 352 28.48 17.53 -24.15
C ALA A 352 28.88 16.18 -23.54
N CYS A 353 29.24 16.15 -22.26
CA CYS A 353 29.49 14.91 -21.53
C CYS A 353 28.23 14.07 -21.42
N LEU A 354 27.10 14.70 -21.11
CA LEU A 354 25.81 14.03 -21.00
C LEU A 354 25.31 13.47 -22.36
N GLY A 355 25.62 14.11 -23.47
CA GLY A 355 25.02 13.77 -24.77
C GLY A 355 25.89 13.00 -25.76
N THR A 356 27.22 12.98 -25.63
CA THR A 356 28.09 12.69 -26.79
C THR A 356 29.39 11.90 -26.56
N PHE A 357 29.61 11.32 -25.36
CA PHE A 357 30.80 10.49 -25.19
C PHE A 357 30.50 8.99 -25.34
N PRO A 358 30.37 8.44 -26.55
CA PRO A 358 30.50 7.00 -26.74
C PRO A 358 31.97 6.63 -26.57
N LEU A 359 32.29 5.70 -25.71
CA LEU A 359 33.59 5.02 -25.67
C LEU A 359 33.72 4.10 -26.92
N GLY A 360 33.68 4.69 -28.10
CA GLY A 360 33.72 3.99 -29.38
C GLY A 360 32.34 3.55 -29.90
N PRO A 361 32.26 3.08 -31.16
CA PRO A 361 31.01 2.64 -31.75
C PRO A 361 30.42 1.44 -30.98
N GLY A 362 29.30 1.66 -30.26
CA GLY A 362 28.60 0.64 -29.50
C GLY A 362 29.05 0.44 -28.04
N GLY A 363 29.89 1.34 -27.49
CA GLY A 363 30.26 1.31 -26.08
C GLY A 363 29.29 2.10 -25.19
N PRO A 364 29.14 1.74 -23.90
CA PRO A 364 28.39 2.54 -22.95
C PRO A 364 28.96 3.95 -22.85
N ASN A 365 28.12 4.96 -22.68
CA ASN A 365 28.61 6.34 -22.53
C ASN A 365 29.35 6.50 -21.18
N ALA A 366 30.28 7.49 -21.11
CA ALA A 366 31.09 7.70 -19.92
C ALA A 366 30.28 7.98 -18.65
N ILE A 367 29.07 8.51 -18.81
CA ILE A 367 28.16 8.80 -17.72
C ILE A 367 27.54 7.51 -17.19
N ALA A 368 27.06 6.63 -18.07
CA ALA A 368 26.54 5.33 -17.65
C ALA A 368 27.59 4.53 -16.86
N LEU A 369 28.88 4.64 -17.25
CA LEU A 369 29.98 4.03 -16.50
C LEU A 369 30.22 4.71 -15.14
N GLY A 370 30.16 6.04 -15.08
CA GLY A 370 30.32 6.80 -13.83
C GLY A 370 29.15 6.58 -12.86
N LEU A 371 27.92 6.62 -13.37
CA LEU A 371 26.71 6.35 -12.61
C LEU A 371 26.66 4.89 -12.14
N GLY A 372 26.99 3.94 -13.00
CA GLY A 372 27.06 2.53 -12.64
C GLY A 372 28.14 2.23 -11.60
N ALA A 373 29.29 2.91 -11.68
CA ALA A 373 30.35 2.77 -10.70
C ALA A 373 29.94 3.37 -9.33
N ALA A 374 29.27 4.54 -9.33
CA ALA A 374 28.73 5.13 -8.10
C ALA A 374 27.62 4.24 -7.51
N ALA A 375 26.72 3.73 -8.34
CA ALA A 375 25.67 2.79 -7.90
C ALA A 375 26.23 1.53 -7.23
N ALA A 376 27.39 1.05 -7.66
CA ALA A 376 28.03 -0.14 -7.08
C ALA A 376 28.59 0.08 -5.65
N THR A 377 28.67 1.33 -5.20
CA THR A 377 29.22 1.66 -3.86
C THR A 377 28.15 2.09 -2.86
N LYS A 378 26.90 2.25 -3.28
CA LYS A 378 25.80 2.64 -2.40
C LYS A 378 24.93 1.46 -1.97
N THR A 379 24.11 1.70 -0.98
CA THR A 379 23.05 0.79 -0.55
C THR A 379 21.71 1.51 -0.56
N TYR A 380 20.61 0.76 -0.66
CA TYR A 380 19.30 1.31 -0.36
C TYR A 380 18.78 0.75 0.96
N LEU A 381 17.86 1.44 1.59
CA LEU A 381 17.22 1.00 2.84
C LEU A 381 15.80 1.56 2.95
N THR A 382 15.07 1.03 3.92
CA THR A 382 13.74 1.53 4.28
C THR A 382 13.78 2.22 5.64
N GLN A 383 13.12 3.37 5.73
CA GLN A 383 12.99 4.17 6.96
C GLN A 383 11.54 4.16 7.44
N TYR A 384 11.37 4.18 8.77
CA TYR A 384 10.06 4.28 9.43
C TYR A 384 10.09 5.46 10.42
N PRO A 385 9.89 6.70 9.93
CA PRO A 385 9.93 7.90 10.76
C PRO A 385 9.03 7.81 11.99
N GLU A 386 9.53 8.34 13.11
CA GLU A 386 8.90 8.29 14.41
C GLU A 386 8.15 9.61 14.75
N ASP A 387 7.47 9.62 15.90
CA ASP A 387 6.82 10.79 16.50
C ASP A 387 5.73 11.48 15.66
N VAL A 388 5.16 10.76 14.69
CA VAL A 388 4.05 11.28 13.88
C VAL A 388 2.79 11.40 14.73
N GLN A 389 2.25 12.61 14.84
CA GLN A 389 1.08 12.93 15.67
C GLN A 389 -0.15 13.16 14.79
N THR A 390 -1.29 12.57 15.18
CA THR A 390 -2.56 12.76 14.47
C THR A 390 -3.65 13.17 15.45
N ILE A 391 -4.38 14.22 15.12
CA ILE A 391 -5.60 14.64 15.79
C ILE A 391 -6.77 14.35 14.88
N GLY A 392 -7.79 13.65 15.38
CA GLY A 392 -8.94 13.24 14.58
C GLY A 392 -10.27 13.50 15.25
N ALA A 393 -11.31 13.62 14.43
CA ALA A 393 -12.70 13.65 14.86
C ALA A 393 -13.54 12.76 13.97
N SER A 394 -14.52 12.06 14.54
CA SER A 394 -15.45 11.25 13.78
C SER A 394 -16.89 11.41 14.28
N PHE A 395 -17.82 11.03 13.44
CA PHE A 395 -19.21 10.88 13.82
C PHE A 395 -19.86 9.67 13.10
N ASN A 396 -20.90 9.12 13.75
CA ASN A 396 -21.75 8.09 13.15
C ASN A 396 -23.22 8.35 13.58
N THR A 397 -24.14 8.27 12.63
CA THR A 397 -25.57 8.51 12.88
C THR A 397 -26.42 7.76 11.88
N THR A 398 -27.73 7.75 12.10
CA THR A 398 -28.72 7.27 11.12
C THR A 398 -29.45 8.45 10.50
N ILE A 399 -29.50 8.50 9.17
CA ILE A 399 -30.25 9.50 8.40
C ILE A 399 -31.47 8.86 7.73
N PRO A 400 -32.59 9.63 7.50
CA PRO A 400 -33.84 9.09 6.97
C PRO A 400 -33.79 8.93 5.43
N VAL A 401 -32.65 8.54 4.87
CA VAL A 401 -32.49 8.25 3.44
C VAL A 401 -32.76 6.76 3.24
N PHE A 402 -33.49 6.38 2.21
CA PHE A 402 -33.88 5.00 1.90
C PHE A 402 -34.51 4.23 3.07
N GLY A 403 -35.23 4.92 3.96
CA GLY A 403 -35.88 4.29 5.12
C GLY A 403 -34.97 4.11 6.35
N GLY A 404 -33.78 4.66 6.33
CA GLY A 404 -32.79 4.65 7.39
C GLY A 404 -31.44 4.13 6.89
N SER A 405 -30.46 5.04 6.75
CA SER A 405 -29.09 4.69 6.35
C SER A 405 -28.13 5.08 7.45
N ALA A 406 -27.16 4.22 7.75
CA ALA A 406 -26.02 4.64 8.54
C ALA A 406 -25.22 5.67 7.75
N PHE A 407 -24.85 6.78 8.40
CA PHE A 407 -24.05 7.84 7.83
C PHE A 407 -22.93 8.18 8.80
N SER A 408 -21.71 8.05 8.33
CA SER A 408 -20.51 8.28 9.13
C SER A 408 -19.51 9.17 8.42
N GLY A 409 -18.62 9.74 9.19
CA GLY A 409 -17.52 10.51 8.65
C GLY A 409 -16.41 10.68 9.64
N GLU A 410 -15.22 10.92 9.11
CA GLU A 410 -14.05 11.27 9.92
C GLU A 410 -13.20 12.32 9.21
N MET A 411 -12.45 13.04 10.01
CA MET A 411 -11.42 13.97 9.56
C MET A 411 -10.22 13.83 10.50
N ALA A 412 -9.03 13.79 9.92
CA ALA A 412 -7.77 13.77 10.65
C ALA A 412 -6.83 14.87 10.15
N PHE A 413 -6.12 15.47 11.06
CA PHE A 413 -5.03 16.41 10.81
C PHE A 413 -3.75 15.81 11.38
N THR A 414 -2.72 15.71 10.55
CA THR A 414 -1.40 15.23 10.92
C THR A 414 -0.39 16.32 10.53
N PRO A 415 0.13 17.08 11.50
CA PRO A 415 1.21 18.02 11.25
C PRO A 415 2.50 17.26 10.94
N ASP A 416 3.38 17.87 10.17
CA ASP A 416 4.73 17.40 9.85
C ASP A 416 4.75 15.89 9.46
N MET A 417 3.76 15.46 8.65
CA MET A 417 3.67 14.07 8.16
C MET A 417 4.79 13.79 7.17
N PRO A 418 5.63 12.76 7.39
CA PRO A 418 6.66 12.36 6.44
C PRO A 418 6.06 11.75 5.17
N PHE A 419 6.37 12.31 4.01
CA PHE A 419 5.97 11.81 2.71
C PHE A 419 7.18 11.48 1.85
N GLN A 420 7.15 10.36 1.15
CA GLN A 420 8.18 9.92 0.22
C GLN A 420 8.49 10.99 -0.81
N ILE A 421 9.73 11.41 -0.93
CA ILE A 421 10.21 12.20 -2.07
C ILE A 421 10.55 11.27 -3.24
N SER A 422 10.58 11.81 -4.44
CA SER A 422 10.94 11.04 -5.63
C SER A 422 12.35 10.44 -5.46
N ASP A 423 12.50 9.16 -5.76
CA ASP A 423 13.78 8.44 -5.73
C ASP A 423 14.83 9.06 -6.67
N ILE A 424 14.38 9.72 -7.73
CA ILE A 424 15.23 10.46 -8.65
C ILE A 424 15.84 11.68 -7.97
N GLU A 425 15.07 12.39 -7.14
CA GLU A 425 15.58 13.50 -6.33
C GLU A 425 16.63 12.99 -5.34
N ILE A 426 16.40 11.84 -4.70
CA ILE A 426 17.35 11.21 -3.79
C ILE A 426 18.63 10.82 -4.56
N ASN A 427 18.51 10.19 -5.71
CA ASN A 427 19.63 9.78 -6.54
C ASN A 427 20.41 10.99 -7.11
N ALA A 428 19.72 12.07 -7.49
CA ALA A 428 20.35 13.28 -8.00
C ALA A 428 21.20 13.97 -6.92
N ASN A 429 20.71 13.98 -5.68
CA ASN A 429 21.45 14.51 -4.53
C ASN A 429 22.72 13.69 -4.24
N ASP A 430 22.64 12.36 -4.28
CA ASP A 430 23.80 11.46 -4.07
C ASP A 430 24.94 11.70 -5.09
N LEU A 431 24.57 11.98 -6.32
CA LEU A 431 25.54 12.16 -7.42
C LEU A 431 26.06 13.59 -7.56
N ASP A 432 25.70 14.51 -6.67
CA ASP A 432 25.99 15.95 -6.78
C ASP A 432 25.52 16.54 -8.12
N LEU A 433 24.52 15.92 -8.75
CA LEU A 433 23.93 16.43 -9.99
C LEU A 433 23.21 17.75 -9.78
N VAL A 434 22.83 18.03 -8.54
CA VAL A 434 22.15 19.27 -8.15
C VAL A 434 23.10 20.46 -8.14
N SER A 435 24.39 20.28 -7.81
CA SER A 435 25.41 21.31 -8.00
C SER A 435 25.67 21.62 -9.50
N GLY A 436 25.34 20.67 -10.36
CA GLY A 436 25.35 20.85 -11.81
C GLY A 436 24.29 21.82 -12.35
N CYS A 437 23.20 22.07 -11.61
CA CYS A 437 22.22 23.10 -12.01
C CYS A 437 22.82 24.50 -12.06
N GLU A 438 23.66 24.85 -11.08
CA GLU A 438 24.37 26.11 -11.07
C GLU A 438 25.37 26.19 -12.23
N PHE A 439 25.96 25.07 -12.59
CA PHE A 439 26.94 24.96 -13.67
C PHE A 439 26.31 24.98 -15.07
N VAL A 440 25.14 24.38 -15.26
CA VAL A 440 24.48 24.26 -16.59
C VAL A 440 23.66 25.50 -16.96
N THR A 441 23.02 26.16 -15.99
CA THR A 441 22.06 27.23 -16.27
C THR A 441 22.55 28.63 -15.86
N GLY A 442 23.59 28.73 -15.02
CA GLY A 442 24.01 30.02 -14.43
C GLY A 442 22.90 30.62 -13.53
N ALA A 443 21.87 29.84 -13.20
CA ALA A 443 20.78 30.28 -12.36
C ALA A 443 21.07 29.88 -10.91
N PRO A 444 20.95 30.80 -9.94
CA PRO A 444 20.97 30.45 -8.55
C PRO A 444 19.64 29.75 -8.22
N ALA A 445 19.72 28.54 -7.77
CA ALA A 445 18.62 27.77 -7.22
C ALA A 445 17.97 26.73 -8.17
N CYS A 446 18.49 25.53 -8.13
CA CYS A 446 17.62 24.37 -8.12
C CYS A 446 16.86 24.37 -6.78
N SER A 447 15.55 24.28 -6.84
CA SER A 447 14.66 24.49 -5.70
C SER A 447 14.52 23.28 -4.77
N SER A 448 15.52 22.39 -4.65
CA SER A 448 15.47 21.34 -3.64
C SER A 448 15.95 21.87 -2.30
N SER A 449 15.23 21.62 -1.22
CA SER A 449 15.64 22.00 0.14
C SER A 449 16.95 21.30 0.57
N GLN A 450 17.36 20.25 -0.14
CA GLN A 450 18.62 19.54 0.03
C GLN A 450 19.69 19.94 -1.01
N ALA A 451 19.38 20.88 -1.92
CA ALA A 451 20.35 21.40 -2.87
C ALA A 451 21.57 21.98 -2.15
N GLY A 452 22.74 21.38 -2.36
CA GLY A 452 23.98 21.77 -1.70
C GLY A 452 24.35 20.98 -0.44
N ALA A 453 23.57 19.97 -0.03
CA ALA A 453 24.01 19.04 0.99
C ALA A 453 24.97 18.01 0.39
N PHE A 454 26.23 18.06 0.79
CA PHE A 454 27.19 17.00 0.48
C PHE A 454 27.02 15.87 1.48
N TYR A 455 26.61 14.70 1.00
CA TYR A 455 26.57 13.50 1.81
C TYR A 455 27.95 12.82 1.79
N ALA A 456 28.44 12.46 2.97
CA ALA A 456 29.64 11.64 3.06
C ALA A 456 29.31 10.21 2.59
N PRO A 457 30.28 9.50 1.95
CA PRO A 457 30.08 8.11 1.57
C PRO A 457 29.54 7.26 2.73
N GLY A 458 28.45 6.53 2.49
CA GLY A 458 27.75 5.73 3.47
C GLY A 458 26.79 6.50 4.41
N GLN A 459 26.66 7.81 4.26
CA GLN A 459 25.65 8.58 5.00
C GLN A 459 24.26 8.32 4.38
N THR A 460 23.25 8.09 5.23
CA THR A 460 21.85 7.97 4.80
C THR A 460 21.34 9.33 4.31
N ILE A 461 20.66 9.33 3.19
CA ILE A 461 19.93 10.47 2.64
C ILE A 461 18.49 10.35 3.09
N ASP A 462 17.89 11.39 3.65
CA ASP A 462 16.48 11.32 4.05
C ASP A 462 15.58 11.14 2.83
N GLY A 463 14.75 10.10 2.86
CA GLY A 463 13.85 9.72 1.76
C GLY A 463 12.52 10.46 1.78
N TYR A 464 12.33 11.44 2.67
CA TYR A 464 11.05 12.12 2.87
C TYR A 464 11.20 13.61 3.09
N ASP A 465 10.11 14.32 2.84
CA ASP A 465 9.85 15.67 3.31
C ASP A 465 8.59 15.67 4.18
N GLU A 466 8.53 16.58 5.13
CA GLU A 466 7.42 16.72 6.08
C GLU A 466 6.45 17.81 5.62
N TYR A 467 5.16 17.49 5.61
CA TYR A 467 4.07 18.42 5.30
C TYR A 467 2.88 18.20 6.21
N ASP A 468 2.18 19.27 6.51
CA ASP A 468 0.86 19.19 7.12
C ASP A 468 -0.11 18.49 6.18
N VAL A 469 -0.90 17.53 6.70
CA VAL A 469 -1.92 16.86 5.92
C VAL A 469 -3.27 16.82 6.61
N ILE A 470 -4.31 17.08 5.85
CA ILE A 470 -5.70 16.87 6.23
C ILE A 470 -6.26 15.73 5.38
N THR A 471 -6.76 14.68 6.04
CA THR A 471 -7.54 13.63 5.39
C THR A 471 -8.98 13.67 5.92
N ALA A 472 -9.96 13.49 5.05
CA ALA A 472 -11.33 13.32 5.52
C ALA A 472 -12.12 12.41 4.60
N GLN A 473 -13.12 11.75 5.17
CA GLN A 473 -14.03 10.89 4.42
C GLN A 473 -15.42 10.87 5.01
N LEU A 474 -16.39 10.62 4.12
CA LEU A 474 -17.80 10.41 4.45
C LEU A 474 -18.24 9.08 3.85
N ALA A 475 -19.04 8.34 4.59
CA ALA A 475 -19.58 7.06 4.15
C ALA A 475 -21.07 6.93 4.48
N THR A 476 -21.77 6.16 3.66
CA THR A 476 -23.16 5.77 3.93
C THR A 476 -23.37 4.30 3.61
N ILE A 477 -24.13 3.62 4.46
CA ILE A 477 -24.56 2.25 4.27
C ILE A 477 -26.09 2.21 4.38
N SER A 478 -26.74 1.80 3.29
CA SER A 478 -28.20 1.73 3.19
C SER A 478 -28.63 0.29 3.00
N THR A 479 -29.51 -0.19 3.88
CA THR A 479 -30.13 -1.51 3.77
C THR A 479 -31.55 -1.35 3.25
N LEU A 480 -31.83 -1.87 2.08
CA LEU A 480 -33.09 -1.75 1.36
C LEU A 480 -33.88 -3.06 1.47
N ASN A 481 -35.09 -2.97 2.02
CA ASN A 481 -36.01 -4.10 2.14
C ASN A 481 -36.68 -4.44 0.80
N PRO A 482 -37.28 -5.63 0.61
CA PRO A 482 -37.92 -6.07 -0.65
C PRO A 482 -38.99 -5.12 -1.19
N SER A 483 -39.67 -4.37 -0.30
CA SER A 483 -40.69 -3.39 -0.66
C SER A 483 -40.12 -2.02 -1.13
N SER A 484 -38.81 -1.85 -1.10
CA SER A 484 -38.16 -0.65 -1.62
C SER A 484 -38.04 -0.72 -3.16
N ALA A 485 -38.07 0.42 -3.82
CA ALA A 485 -38.14 0.50 -5.28
C ALA A 485 -37.04 -0.26 -6.05
N LEU A 486 -35.80 -0.25 -5.55
CA LEU A 486 -34.69 -0.95 -6.21
C LEU A 486 -34.76 -2.47 -6.01
N PRO A 487 -34.90 -3.02 -4.80
CA PRO A 487 -35.13 -4.44 -4.58
C PRO A 487 -36.36 -4.97 -5.34
N GLU A 488 -37.47 -4.25 -5.32
CA GLU A 488 -38.69 -4.62 -6.06
C GLU A 488 -38.43 -4.73 -7.56
N LEU A 489 -37.66 -3.79 -8.15
CA LEU A 489 -37.34 -3.77 -9.57
C LEU A 489 -36.56 -4.99 -10.03
N ILE A 490 -35.63 -5.47 -9.20
CA ILE A 490 -34.76 -6.62 -9.52
C ILE A 490 -35.19 -7.93 -8.83
N ASN A 491 -36.34 -7.92 -8.12
CA ASN A 491 -36.88 -9.03 -7.33
C ASN A 491 -35.87 -9.59 -6.33
N SER A 492 -35.13 -8.75 -5.62
CA SER A 492 -34.21 -9.17 -4.56
C SER A 492 -34.89 -9.15 -3.19
N ASP A 493 -34.45 -10.05 -2.31
CA ASP A 493 -34.95 -10.15 -0.93
C ASP A 493 -34.34 -9.10 0.00
N LEU A 494 -33.13 -8.64 -0.30
CA LEU A 494 -32.42 -7.59 0.41
C LEU A 494 -31.43 -6.91 -0.54
N MET A 495 -31.20 -5.62 -0.36
CA MET A 495 -30.13 -4.92 -1.09
C MET A 495 -29.34 -4.04 -0.10
N ILE A 496 -28.02 -4.05 -0.22
CA ILE A 496 -27.15 -3.17 0.54
C ILE A 496 -26.42 -2.27 -0.45
N LEU A 497 -26.50 -0.96 -0.21
CA LEU A 497 -25.76 0.07 -0.96
C LEU A 497 -24.74 0.72 -0.03
N VAL A 498 -23.51 0.84 -0.49
CA VAL A 498 -22.44 1.55 0.22
C VAL A 498 -21.86 2.61 -0.70
N ALA A 499 -21.67 3.80 -0.16
CA ALA A 499 -20.92 4.86 -0.81
C ALA A 499 -19.93 5.46 0.18
N ASN A 500 -18.70 5.71 -0.29
CA ASN A 500 -17.65 6.32 0.48
C ASN A 500 -16.90 7.33 -0.40
N VAL A 501 -16.72 8.55 0.07
CA VAL A 501 -15.94 9.60 -0.59
C VAL A 501 -14.87 10.10 0.38
N GLY A 502 -13.68 10.36 -0.13
CA GLY A 502 -12.60 10.89 0.70
C GLY A 502 -11.62 11.74 -0.09
N PHE A 503 -10.82 12.51 0.65
CA PHE A 503 -9.78 13.35 0.09
C PHE A 503 -8.54 13.41 0.99
N GLN A 504 -7.41 13.78 0.38
CA GLN A 504 -6.17 14.16 1.03
C GLN A 504 -5.82 15.58 0.60
N TYR A 505 -5.50 16.45 1.54
CA TYR A 505 -5.14 17.84 1.28
C TYR A 505 -3.88 18.24 2.04
N LEU A 506 -2.88 18.74 1.31
CA LEU A 506 -1.61 19.25 1.83
C LEU A 506 -1.63 20.77 1.62
N PRO A 507 -1.95 21.57 2.67
CA PRO A 507 -2.15 23.01 2.52
C PRO A 507 -0.88 23.77 2.10
N ASP A 508 0.29 23.29 2.52
CA ASP A 508 1.57 23.97 2.32
C ASP A 508 2.34 23.47 1.09
N LEU A 509 1.80 22.48 0.37
CA LEU A 509 2.43 21.96 -0.83
C LEU A 509 2.28 22.95 -1.99
N SER A 510 3.41 23.51 -2.44
CA SER A 510 3.46 24.42 -3.59
C SER A 510 4.09 23.73 -4.81
N ASP A 511 3.54 23.97 -6.00
CA ASP A 511 4.03 23.40 -7.25
C ASP A 511 5.52 23.68 -7.53
N SER A 512 6.06 24.78 -7.00
CA SER A 512 7.43 25.23 -7.29
C SER A 512 8.51 24.57 -6.43
N ALA A 513 8.10 23.96 -5.30
CA ALA A 513 9.02 23.27 -4.37
C ALA A 513 8.63 21.81 -4.14
N ASN A 514 7.70 21.30 -4.93
CA ASN A 514 7.16 19.96 -4.76
C ASN A 514 8.16 18.91 -5.24
N ARG A 515 8.56 18.02 -4.34
CA ARG A 515 9.42 16.85 -4.60
C ARG A 515 8.74 15.54 -4.24
N LEU A 516 7.52 15.61 -3.71
CA LEU A 516 6.81 14.43 -3.20
C LEU A 516 6.48 13.46 -4.33
N SER A 517 6.84 12.20 -4.14
CA SER A 517 6.53 11.14 -5.07
C SER A 517 5.01 10.99 -5.22
N ALA A 518 4.51 11.05 -6.45
CA ALA A 518 3.18 10.57 -6.77
C ALA A 518 3.21 9.03 -6.83
N PRO A 519 2.07 8.34 -6.71
CA PRO A 519 2.02 6.93 -7.00
C PRO A 519 2.65 6.65 -8.37
N ARG A 520 3.64 5.77 -8.43
CA ARG A 520 4.39 5.42 -9.62
C ARG A 520 5.28 6.55 -10.21
N ALA A 521 5.86 7.39 -9.37
CA ALA A 521 6.73 8.49 -9.80
C ALA A 521 8.22 8.11 -9.88
N GLY A 522 8.61 6.95 -9.39
CA GLY A 522 10.01 6.51 -9.30
C GLY A 522 10.64 6.02 -10.60
N GLU A 523 10.01 6.21 -11.75
CA GLU A 523 10.46 5.61 -12.98
C GLU A 523 11.30 6.56 -13.83
N PHE A 524 12.42 6.02 -14.35
CA PHE A 524 13.25 6.68 -15.34
C PHE A 524 12.46 6.92 -16.64
N HIS A 525 11.69 7.99 -16.70
CA HIS A 525 11.28 8.48 -18.01
C HIS A 525 12.51 9.07 -18.71
N PRO A 526 12.84 8.69 -19.96
CA PRO A 526 14.01 9.23 -20.68
C PRO A 526 14.01 10.76 -20.78
N ASP A 527 12.84 11.39 -20.75
CA ASP A 527 12.71 12.85 -20.67
C ASP A 527 13.00 13.38 -19.26
N PHE A 528 12.86 12.57 -18.21
CA PHE A 528 13.04 13.00 -16.82
C PHE A 528 14.52 13.27 -16.50
N THR A 529 15.45 12.42 -16.94
CA THR A 529 16.88 12.62 -16.70
C THR A 529 17.37 13.93 -17.33
N ALA A 530 16.84 14.27 -18.50
CA ALA A 530 17.09 15.56 -19.12
C ALA A 530 16.44 16.72 -18.34
N ASN A 531 15.31 16.51 -17.74
CA ASN A 531 14.48 17.53 -17.12
C ASN A 531 14.86 17.82 -15.67
N ALA A 532 15.25 16.80 -14.89
CA ALA A 532 15.83 16.99 -13.56
C ALA A 532 17.16 17.75 -13.64
N ILE A 533 17.92 17.55 -14.73
CA ILE A 533 19.21 18.21 -14.95
C ILE A 533 19.06 19.57 -15.66
N LEU A 534 18.07 19.75 -16.53
CA LEU A 534 17.93 20.91 -17.42
C LEU A 534 16.76 21.85 -17.08
N GLY A 535 15.96 21.51 -16.05
CA GLY A 535 14.78 22.28 -15.63
C GLY A 535 13.58 22.17 -16.58
N ASP A 536 12.46 22.81 -16.22
CA ASP A 536 11.16 22.78 -16.93
C ASP A 536 11.22 23.08 -18.46
N ALA A 537 12.28 23.71 -18.92
CA ALA A 537 12.48 24.02 -20.34
C ALA A 537 12.81 22.79 -21.20
N ALA A 538 13.23 21.69 -20.59
CA ALA A 538 13.66 20.48 -21.26
C ALA A 538 12.57 19.39 -21.35
N CYS A 539 11.38 19.64 -20.82
CA CYS A 539 10.26 18.69 -20.85
C CYS A 539 9.69 18.42 -22.26
N GLY A 540 10.52 18.45 -23.28
CA GLY A 540 10.22 18.03 -24.65
C GLY A 540 9.06 18.76 -25.34
N PRO A 541 8.65 18.33 -26.56
CA PRO A 541 7.58 18.97 -27.34
C PRO A 541 6.18 18.85 -26.69
N ALA A 542 6.01 18.06 -25.65
CA ALA A 542 4.76 17.95 -24.92
C ALA A 542 4.55 19.07 -23.89
N GLY A 543 5.57 19.91 -23.63
CA GLY A 543 5.47 21.12 -22.82
C GLY A 543 5.62 20.91 -21.30
N PRO A 544 5.72 22.02 -20.53
CA PRO A 544 5.97 21.99 -19.08
C PRO A 544 4.92 21.28 -18.23
N GLY A 545 3.79 20.90 -18.79
CA GLY A 545 2.73 20.18 -18.09
C GLY A 545 3.04 18.72 -17.77
N LEU A 546 3.96 18.07 -18.50
CA LEU A 546 4.30 16.66 -18.27
C LEU A 546 5.23 16.48 -17.07
N CYS A 547 6.16 17.38 -16.82
CA CYS A 547 7.05 17.32 -15.65
C CYS A 547 6.27 17.44 -14.34
N LYS A 548 5.20 18.25 -14.32
CA LYS A 548 4.32 18.38 -13.16
C LYS A 548 3.51 17.12 -12.85
N ALA A 549 3.34 16.23 -13.82
CA ALA A 549 2.58 15.00 -13.66
C ALA A 549 3.31 13.93 -12.81
N TYR A 550 4.57 14.16 -12.43
CA TYR A 550 5.37 13.19 -11.66
C TYR A 550 5.29 13.38 -10.15
N TYR A 551 4.73 14.48 -9.69
CA TYR A 551 4.66 14.81 -8.27
C TYR A 551 3.25 14.70 -7.73
N ALA A 552 3.15 14.47 -6.41
CA ALA A 552 1.88 14.51 -5.70
C ALA A 552 1.23 15.90 -5.84
N THR A 553 -0.08 15.96 -5.74
CA THR A 553 -0.84 17.22 -5.80
C THR A 553 -1.27 17.66 -4.41
N SER A 554 -1.44 18.97 -4.21
CA SER A 554 -1.92 19.51 -2.93
C SER A 554 -3.30 18.99 -2.55
N LEU A 555 -4.15 18.65 -3.50
CA LEU A 555 -5.45 18.04 -3.29
C LEU A 555 -5.62 16.82 -4.18
N SER A 556 -6.03 15.71 -3.58
CA SER A 556 -6.47 14.51 -4.30
C SER A 556 -7.74 13.95 -3.67
N TRP A 557 -8.66 13.41 -4.49
CA TRP A 557 -9.90 12.86 -4.01
C TRP A 557 -10.50 11.79 -4.91
N GLY A 558 -11.32 10.95 -4.32
CA GLY A 558 -12.02 9.90 -5.04
C GLY A 558 -13.21 9.35 -4.26
N TYR A 559 -13.95 8.43 -4.89
CA TYR A 559 -15.07 7.77 -4.26
C TYR A 559 -15.14 6.29 -4.60
N ARG A 560 -15.80 5.54 -3.72
CA ARG A 560 -16.03 4.10 -3.81
C ARG A 560 -17.51 3.82 -3.65
N LEU A 561 -18.06 2.94 -4.49
CA LEU A 561 -19.44 2.47 -4.41
C LEU A 561 -19.45 0.95 -4.35
N ALA A 562 -20.36 0.39 -3.57
CA ALA A 562 -20.63 -1.04 -3.58
C ALA A 562 -22.14 -1.29 -3.50
N ALA A 563 -22.60 -2.31 -4.21
CA ALA A 563 -23.98 -2.78 -4.15
C ALA A 563 -24.00 -4.30 -4.08
N THR A 564 -24.83 -4.84 -3.18
CA THR A 564 -25.15 -6.27 -3.10
C THR A 564 -26.65 -6.47 -3.14
N ALA A 565 -27.10 -7.60 -3.70
CA ALA A 565 -28.51 -7.97 -3.72
C ALA A 565 -28.66 -9.44 -3.38
N ASP A 566 -29.40 -9.76 -2.32
CA ASP A 566 -29.60 -11.13 -1.88
C ASP A 566 -30.81 -11.76 -2.58
N TYR A 567 -30.64 -13.00 -3.03
CA TYR A 567 -31.66 -13.88 -3.56
C TYR A 567 -31.65 -15.18 -2.75
N ASN A 568 -32.62 -15.32 -1.88
CA ASN A 568 -32.77 -16.49 -1.01
C ASN A 568 -33.51 -17.63 -1.73
N ASN A 569 -33.26 -18.86 -1.29
CA ASN A 569 -33.95 -20.05 -1.77
C ASN A 569 -33.91 -20.23 -3.30
N VAL A 570 -32.78 -19.88 -3.93
CA VAL A 570 -32.63 -19.99 -5.38
C VAL A 570 -32.81 -21.42 -5.85
N PHE A 571 -33.47 -21.58 -6.99
CA PHE A 571 -33.80 -22.88 -7.58
C PHE A 571 -34.60 -23.84 -6.64
N GLY A 572 -35.32 -23.29 -5.64
CA GLY A 572 -36.07 -24.08 -4.65
C GLY A 572 -35.17 -24.82 -3.65
N THR A 573 -33.92 -24.37 -3.50
CA THR A 573 -32.95 -24.90 -2.53
C THR A 573 -32.76 -23.90 -1.39
N SER A 574 -31.99 -24.23 -0.36
CA SER A 574 -31.64 -23.29 0.74
C SER A 574 -30.38 -22.47 0.41
N TRP A 575 -29.97 -22.38 -0.84
CA TRP A 575 -28.89 -21.49 -1.26
C TRP A 575 -29.34 -20.04 -1.33
N THR A 576 -28.49 -19.16 -0.83
CA THR A 576 -28.58 -17.71 -1.08
C THR A 576 -27.51 -17.33 -2.08
N LEU A 577 -27.88 -16.62 -3.15
CA LEU A 577 -26.95 -16.00 -4.09
C LEU A 577 -26.97 -14.49 -3.87
N THR A 578 -25.78 -13.90 -3.78
CA THR A 578 -25.58 -12.47 -3.58
C THR A 578 -24.66 -11.91 -4.68
N PRO A 579 -25.18 -11.46 -5.82
CA PRO A 579 -24.43 -10.64 -6.76
C PRO A 579 -23.84 -9.40 -6.06
N VAL A 580 -22.61 -9.05 -6.45
CA VAL A 580 -21.84 -7.91 -5.92
C VAL A 580 -21.32 -7.09 -7.07
N VAL A 581 -21.51 -5.78 -6.99
CA VAL A 581 -20.92 -4.80 -7.92
C VAL A 581 -20.16 -3.78 -7.09
N GLN A 582 -18.91 -3.51 -7.47
CA GLN A 582 -18.08 -2.51 -6.83
C GLN A 582 -17.51 -1.57 -7.88
N TRP A 583 -17.41 -0.31 -7.52
CA TRP A 583 -16.86 0.73 -8.35
C TRP A 583 -15.94 1.63 -7.53
N ALA A 584 -14.75 1.87 -8.03
CA ALA A 584 -13.83 2.86 -7.50
C ALA A 584 -13.47 3.87 -8.58
N HIS A 585 -13.40 5.15 -8.20
CA HIS A 585 -12.95 6.21 -9.08
C HIS A 585 -12.12 7.21 -8.29
N ASP A 586 -10.86 7.34 -8.69
CA ASP A 586 -9.97 8.40 -8.24
C ASP A 586 -10.17 9.57 -9.19
N VAL A 587 -10.85 10.62 -8.74
CA VAL A 587 -11.43 11.62 -9.63
C VAL A 587 -10.40 12.64 -10.07
N SER A 588 -9.61 13.17 -9.14
CA SER A 588 -8.60 14.19 -9.44
C SER A 588 -7.47 14.17 -8.42
N GLY A 589 -6.28 14.47 -8.90
CA GLY A 589 -5.06 14.60 -8.14
C GLY A 589 -4.35 13.27 -7.85
N TYR A 590 -3.13 13.40 -7.39
CA TYR A 590 -2.23 12.32 -7.00
C TYR A 590 -1.93 12.44 -5.52
N SER A 591 -2.25 11.40 -4.74
CA SER A 591 -1.95 11.40 -3.31
C SER A 591 -0.45 11.35 -3.07
N ALA A 592 0.03 12.10 -2.07
CA ALA A 592 1.33 11.86 -1.49
C ALA A 592 1.32 10.54 -0.70
N GLY A 593 2.41 9.79 -0.76
CA GLY A 593 2.56 8.47 -0.14
C GLY A 593 3.77 8.39 0.78
N PRO A 594 3.99 7.24 1.42
CA PRO A 594 3.30 5.96 1.25
C PRO A 594 2.01 5.83 2.08
N VAL A 595 1.78 6.64 3.10
CA VAL A 595 0.58 6.63 3.95
C VAL A 595 -0.50 7.53 3.35
N GLY A 596 -1.72 7.00 3.24
CA GLY A 596 -2.86 7.78 2.74
C GLY A 596 -3.73 7.02 1.74
N PRO A 597 -4.66 7.72 1.10
CA PRO A 597 -5.67 7.11 0.24
C PRO A 597 -5.14 6.54 -1.09
N GLY A 598 -3.94 6.93 -1.52
CA GLY A 598 -3.30 6.44 -2.74
C GLY A 598 -4.08 6.77 -4.03
N PHE A 599 -4.72 7.93 -4.10
CA PHE A 599 -5.46 8.35 -5.29
C PHE A 599 -4.53 8.59 -6.48
N VAL A 600 -4.94 8.09 -7.63
CA VAL A 600 -4.30 8.28 -8.94
C VAL A 600 -5.34 8.87 -9.88
N GLU A 601 -5.18 10.12 -10.27
CA GLU A 601 -6.15 10.86 -11.08
C GLU A 601 -6.66 10.03 -12.26
N ASN A 602 -7.99 10.00 -12.42
CA ASN A 602 -8.70 9.28 -13.49
C ASN A 602 -8.59 7.74 -13.47
N LYS A 603 -7.99 7.14 -12.45
CA LYS A 603 -8.01 5.68 -12.25
C LYS A 603 -9.41 5.21 -11.88
N LYS A 604 -9.87 4.16 -12.52
CA LYS A 604 -11.16 3.51 -12.26
C LYS A 604 -10.96 2.02 -12.08
N THR A 605 -11.76 1.44 -11.19
CA THR A 605 -11.78 0.00 -11.02
C THR A 605 -13.22 -0.48 -10.87
N VAL A 606 -13.58 -1.53 -11.58
CA VAL A 606 -14.85 -2.22 -11.45
C VAL A 606 -14.61 -3.66 -11.02
N SER A 607 -15.39 -4.13 -10.05
CA SER A 607 -15.42 -5.54 -9.69
C SER A 607 -16.85 -6.06 -9.77
N LEU A 608 -17.00 -7.23 -10.37
CA LEU A 608 -18.25 -7.95 -10.52
C LEU A 608 -18.10 -9.33 -9.91
N GLY A 609 -18.97 -9.70 -9.00
CA GLY A 609 -18.88 -10.97 -8.33
C GLY A 609 -20.22 -11.58 -7.96
N VAL A 610 -20.19 -12.82 -7.56
CA VAL A 610 -21.32 -13.54 -6.97
C VAL A 610 -20.82 -14.33 -5.77
N ASN A 611 -21.45 -14.09 -4.63
CA ASN A 611 -21.31 -14.93 -3.46
C ASN A 611 -22.45 -15.94 -3.44
N ALA A 612 -22.15 -17.19 -3.06
CA ALA A 612 -23.14 -18.23 -2.80
C ALA A 612 -22.96 -18.75 -1.38
N SER A 613 -24.00 -18.84 -0.61
CA SER A 613 -23.97 -19.37 0.75
C SER A 613 -25.03 -20.46 0.98
N TYR A 614 -24.61 -21.51 1.70
CA TYR A 614 -25.47 -22.62 2.09
C TYR A 614 -24.99 -23.19 3.42
N GLN A 615 -25.72 -22.96 4.48
CA GLN A 615 -25.31 -23.36 5.84
C GLN A 615 -23.91 -22.83 6.18
N GLN A 616 -22.91 -23.72 6.38
CA GLN A 616 -21.53 -23.41 6.69
C GLN A 616 -20.66 -23.19 5.43
N TRP A 617 -21.18 -23.51 4.23
CA TRP A 617 -20.47 -23.34 2.98
C TRP A 617 -20.63 -21.95 2.42
N ARG A 618 -19.56 -21.40 1.95
CA ARG A 618 -19.52 -20.16 1.15
C ARG A 618 -18.69 -20.39 -0.09
N ALA A 619 -19.11 -19.83 -1.20
CA ALA A 619 -18.34 -19.78 -2.43
C ALA A 619 -18.42 -18.36 -3.00
N ASN A 620 -17.35 -17.91 -3.61
CA ASN A 620 -17.26 -16.60 -4.28
C ASN A 620 -16.58 -16.78 -5.64
N VAL A 621 -17.05 -16.04 -6.62
CA VAL A 621 -16.36 -15.80 -7.89
C VAL A 621 -16.42 -14.31 -8.15
N GLN A 622 -15.28 -13.69 -8.45
CA GLN A 622 -15.19 -12.25 -8.70
C GLN A 622 -14.21 -11.97 -9.85
N TYR A 623 -14.58 -11.04 -10.72
CA TYR A 623 -13.72 -10.46 -11.74
C TYR A 623 -13.46 -8.99 -11.42
N THR A 624 -12.23 -8.56 -11.57
CA THR A 624 -11.81 -7.16 -11.34
C THR A 624 -11.05 -6.63 -12.55
N ASN A 625 -11.45 -5.45 -13.00
CA ASN A 625 -10.81 -4.70 -14.09
C ASN A 625 -10.45 -3.30 -13.60
N SER A 626 -9.21 -2.87 -13.88
CA SER A 626 -8.71 -1.54 -13.55
C SER A 626 -8.29 -0.82 -14.83
N PHE A 627 -8.73 0.42 -15.03
CA PHE A 627 -8.48 1.20 -16.24
C PHE A 627 -8.43 2.70 -15.97
N GLY A 628 -8.00 3.45 -16.98
CA GLY A 628 -7.79 4.89 -16.87
C GLY A 628 -6.43 5.23 -16.26
N ASN A 629 -5.88 6.36 -16.67
CA ASN A 629 -4.52 6.82 -16.36
C ASN A 629 -3.46 5.72 -16.58
N GLU A 630 -3.35 5.27 -17.82
CA GLU A 630 -2.46 4.17 -18.21
C GLU A 630 -1.01 4.37 -17.75
N TYR A 631 -0.57 5.63 -17.63
CA TYR A 631 0.77 6.00 -17.17
C TYR A 631 1.04 5.79 -15.68
N ARG A 632 0.02 5.94 -14.80
CA ARG A 632 0.17 5.98 -13.35
C ARG A 632 -0.57 4.87 -12.64
N ASN A 633 -1.28 4.08 -13.39
CA ASN A 633 -2.09 3.00 -12.86
C ASN A 633 -1.36 1.65 -13.04
N PHE A 634 -0.61 1.21 -12.04
CA PHE A 634 0.05 -0.10 -12.02
C PHE A 634 -0.86 -1.29 -12.30
N SER A 635 -2.16 -1.10 -12.19
CA SER A 635 -3.15 -2.15 -12.40
C SER A 635 -3.85 -2.05 -13.75
N ALA A 636 -3.42 -1.17 -14.66
CA ALA A 636 -4.13 -0.90 -15.91
C ALA A 636 -4.20 -2.13 -16.84
N ASP A 637 -3.22 -3.02 -16.74
CA ASP A 637 -3.14 -4.28 -17.48
C ASP A 637 -3.17 -5.53 -16.58
N LYS A 638 -3.55 -5.36 -15.30
CA LYS A 638 -3.62 -6.43 -14.31
C LYS A 638 -5.06 -6.78 -13.95
N ASP A 639 -5.87 -7.12 -14.95
CA ASP A 639 -7.21 -7.66 -14.70
C ASP A 639 -7.12 -9.08 -14.18
N PHE A 640 -7.97 -9.43 -13.24
CA PHE A 640 -7.93 -10.74 -12.65
C PHE A 640 -9.31 -11.28 -12.27
N MET A 641 -9.37 -12.59 -12.14
CA MET A 641 -10.50 -13.31 -11.60
C MET A 641 -10.08 -14.13 -10.39
N THR A 642 -10.91 -14.13 -9.36
CA THR A 642 -10.74 -14.96 -8.15
C THR A 642 -11.90 -15.91 -7.97
N MET A 643 -11.60 -17.07 -7.41
CA MET A 643 -12.59 -18.05 -6.95
C MET A 643 -12.21 -18.55 -5.57
N THR A 644 -13.21 -18.72 -4.70
CA THR A 644 -12.99 -19.22 -3.34
C THR A 644 -14.14 -20.13 -2.92
N VAL A 645 -13.81 -21.18 -2.18
CA VAL A 645 -14.77 -21.99 -1.44
C VAL A 645 -14.30 -22.09 0.00
N SER A 646 -15.19 -21.83 0.94
CA SER A 646 -14.90 -21.92 2.38
C SER A 646 -15.95 -22.70 3.14
N TYR A 647 -15.53 -23.29 4.25
CA TYR A 647 -16.35 -24.02 5.19
C TYR A 647 -16.01 -23.57 6.61
N ALA A 648 -17.02 -23.17 7.38
CA ALA A 648 -16.85 -22.70 8.76
C ALA A 648 -17.52 -23.67 9.74
N PHE A 649 -16.84 -24.03 10.86
CA PHE A 649 -17.32 -24.96 11.87
C PHE A 649 -16.80 -24.65 13.28
#